data_bf6bd18a95fa7d36d793f2ec79d6d9f6
#
_entry.id   bf6bd18a95fa7d36d793f2ec79d6d9f6
#
_cell.length_a   1.000
_cell.length_b   1.000
_cell.length_c   1.000
_cell.angle_alpha   90.00
_cell.angle_beta   90.00
_cell.angle_gamma   90.00
#
_symmetry.space_group_name_H-M   'P 1'
#
loop_
_entity.id
_entity.type
_entity.pdbx_description
1 polymer ?
#
loop_
_entity_poly.entity_id
_entity_poly.type
_entity_poly.pdbx_seq_one_letter_code
_entity_poly.pdbx_strand_id
1 'polypeptide(L)'
;MSAGESLLAGTVVDSVGPQSPMGEHPPRPLPHRLLEAESRFYRRYAWCLDAFPTVGEVTHRLRGELSRLEEAPEEWQREEVVANIFLLSCAVADTVDDYLVGDGYDFSQAAAFLPPLRPLTSIVERLLEAGRSHRARRLRGLRAWRAAWGSALDGFLQAGVVDEHSAPAAAASGRAELAALLGRMLPTELLACRTKVPAAFRTQDLTHHDVVEMAGRFASAFPDRERALLVVGLRTAGSYFAPVICASLSVRGFRNVEAVTVRPKKGGGARERAALARCAARGGLAIVVDEPAYTGTTLARAVDLLSRAGVPSGNVVVLLPVHPTHRDWNRGYESLPLSRTTVLTLEPEEWRKHRLIEAEPVERQVQQYFRARGYAGASVVASAAAERFNRRLERLSDEKFHTRLKRVYEVALRDHAGRTETRYVLVKSVGWGWLGYHAFLAAEALSDFVPPVLGLRRGILYMEWLPQPDVPWLAEDRAALPGRVASYVAARARALRLDADPGPGLGTRHQKGLDLLAGALSGAYGSKPAAMLKRARLRHELSRPSPVPTLIDGKMRRQEWIRSAGSLLKTDFEQHGLGKTELNVSDPAYDLAEAILHFDLSAAEEEALLQHYRKASGDEAVEERLFFNKLLAGTAALSAALDNLKDPRLSHRHAEFNRGYIEARAFLTALTARVCGRRCRPARPPRWSSPLVAMDIDGVLDKDIFGFPSTTAAGVEAVSLLHAHGAAVALNTARTLGEVKDYCRSYGCVGGVAEYGSVVWDAVADRSRILVTPESRAELRRLADRLRQIPGVFLNERCEHSVRAYAYEGGRTVPLPKALVQGALAQTGLARLTVHQTFLDTTILAREVDKGKGLLALLQLAGCEDLETIAIGDSEPDLAMFRVAGRSFAPSHISGRGVARLLGCHIADRPYQPGLLRAVRRIVHARGGRCASCQPCPAPAGEGLWWELIKAADRPPLASLLRALADPRALQAFVR
;
A
#
# COMPACT_ATOMS: atom_id res chain seq x y z
N MET A 1 30.23 9.65 21.66
CA MET A 1 30.73 10.15 20.36
C MET A 1 31.57 9.04 19.73
N SER A 2 31.36 8.80 18.44
CA SER A 2 32.05 7.80 17.58
C SER A 2 31.79 6.32 17.86
N ALA A 3 30.77 5.76 17.23
CA ALA A 3 30.68 4.36 16.73
C ALA A 3 29.32 4.12 16.08
N GLY A 4 28.93 4.89 15.08
CA GLY A 4 27.66 4.74 14.35
C GLY A 4 27.77 4.89 12.83
N GLU A 5 28.94 4.97 12.27
CA GLU A 5 29.11 5.37 10.86
C GLU A 5 29.55 4.26 9.89
N SER A 6 29.56 3.00 10.28
CA SER A 6 30.19 1.98 9.41
C SER A 6 29.33 0.78 9.05
N LEU A 7 28.05 0.96 8.67
CA LEU A 7 27.24 -0.19 8.22
C LEU A 7 26.24 0.10 7.07
N LEU A 8 26.53 1.11 6.24
CA LEU A 8 25.71 1.39 5.04
C LEU A 8 26.49 1.27 3.70
N ALA A 9 27.60 0.56 3.66
CA ALA A 9 28.38 0.33 2.45
C ALA A 9 28.46 -1.15 2.12
N GLY A 10 27.37 -1.73 1.66
CA GLY A 10 27.28 -3.13 1.23
C GLY A 10 26.39 -3.31 0.01
N THR A 11 26.42 -2.38 -0.94
CA THR A 11 25.97 -2.65 -2.31
C THR A 11 27.17 -3.15 -3.09
N VAL A 12 27.09 -4.40 -3.59
CA VAL A 12 28.04 -4.97 -4.53
C VAL A 12 28.19 -4.01 -5.70
N VAL A 13 29.33 -3.33 -5.75
CA VAL A 13 29.75 -2.52 -6.89
C VAL A 13 30.41 -3.50 -7.85
N ASP A 14 29.70 -3.88 -8.91
CA ASP A 14 30.36 -4.40 -10.09
C ASP A 14 31.27 -3.29 -10.62
N SER A 15 32.54 -3.49 -10.47
CA SER A 15 33.62 -2.67 -11.02
C SER A 15 33.57 -2.73 -12.55
N VAL A 16 32.99 -1.73 -13.18
CA VAL A 16 33.03 -1.58 -14.64
C VAL A 16 33.56 -0.18 -14.96
N GLY A 17 34.78 -0.18 -15.46
CA GLY A 17 35.37 0.71 -16.43
C GLY A 17 35.41 2.21 -16.18
N PRO A 18 36.26 2.96 -16.92
CA PRO A 18 36.71 4.30 -16.55
C PRO A 18 35.60 5.34 -16.54
N GLN A 19 35.60 6.14 -15.49
CA GLN A 19 34.78 7.32 -15.27
C GLN A 19 34.86 8.26 -16.47
N SER A 20 33.72 8.55 -17.10
CA SER A 20 33.60 9.77 -17.91
C SER A 20 33.56 10.98 -16.98
N PRO A 21 34.18 12.10 -17.35
CA PRO A 21 34.27 13.26 -16.51
C PRO A 21 32.90 13.93 -16.37
N MET A 22 32.13 13.53 -15.39
CA MET A 22 31.06 14.38 -14.88
C MET A 22 31.74 15.46 -14.03
N GLY A 23 31.56 16.72 -14.38
CA GLY A 23 32.06 17.83 -13.60
C GLY A 23 31.66 17.74 -12.13
N GLU A 24 32.49 18.23 -11.23
CA GLU A 24 32.38 18.09 -9.77
C GLU A 24 31.05 18.60 -9.16
N HIS A 25 30.23 19.28 -9.93
CA HIS A 25 28.90 19.72 -9.48
C HIS A 25 27.81 19.42 -10.51
N PRO A 26 26.69 18.80 -10.10
CA PRO A 26 25.53 18.65 -10.98
C PRO A 26 25.06 20.04 -11.45
N PRO A 27 24.60 20.18 -12.71
CA PRO A 27 24.13 21.45 -13.22
C PRO A 27 22.98 21.98 -12.34
N ARG A 28 22.95 23.31 -12.16
CA ARG A 28 21.82 23.94 -11.43
C ARG A 28 20.51 23.58 -12.13
N PRO A 29 19.45 23.25 -11.35
CA PRO A 29 18.14 23.01 -11.93
C PRO A 29 17.67 24.17 -12.78
N LEU A 30 16.91 23.87 -13.82
CA LEU A 30 16.21 24.88 -14.61
C LEU A 30 15.23 25.68 -13.73
N PRO A 31 14.98 26.97 -14.04
CA PRO A 31 13.89 27.67 -13.39
C PRO A 31 12.56 26.98 -13.69
N HIS A 32 11.71 26.83 -12.69
CA HIS A 32 10.38 26.29 -12.85
C HIS A 32 9.52 27.27 -13.67
N ARG A 33 9.32 26.97 -14.95
CA ARG A 33 8.56 27.83 -15.87
C ARG A 33 7.67 26.97 -16.76
N LEU A 34 6.38 26.96 -16.46
CA LEU A 34 5.37 26.28 -17.29
C LEU A 34 4.91 27.16 -18.46
N LEU A 35 4.42 26.53 -19.52
CA LEU A 35 3.79 27.28 -20.62
C LEU A 35 2.49 27.93 -20.10
N GLU A 36 2.32 29.22 -20.42
CA GLU A 36 1.15 29.97 -19.99
C GLU A 36 -0.16 29.36 -20.53
N ALA A 37 -0.14 28.87 -21.78
CA ALA A 37 -1.28 28.19 -22.37
C ALA A 37 -1.69 26.93 -21.61
N GLU A 38 -0.71 26.11 -21.18
CA GLU A 38 -0.96 24.92 -20.35
C GLU A 38 -1.44 25.30 -18.93
N SER A 39 -0.78 26.27 -18.29
CA SER A 39 -1.19 26.74 -16.96
C SER A 39 -2.62 27.28 -16.99
N ARG A 40 -2.95 28.10 -18.00
CA ARG A 40 -4.31 28.63 -18.16
C ARG A 40 -5.34 27.53 -18.43
N PHE A 41 -4.97 26.50 -19.18
CA PHE A 41 -5.85 25.37 -19.47
C PHE A 41 -6.05 24.50 -18.23
N TYR A 42 -4.98 23.94 -17.64
CA TYR A 42 -5.08 22.94 -16.57
C TYR A 42 -5.58 23.51 -15.24
N ARG A 43 -5.32 24.78 -14.90
CA ARG A 43 -5.88 25.42 -13.68
C ARG A 43 -7.41 25.43 -13.64
N ARG A 44 -8.07 25.35 -14.78
CA ARG A 44 -9.54 25.24 -14.86
C ARG A 44 -10.06 23.89 -14.38
N TYR A 45 -9.18 22.92 -14.23
CA TYR A 45 -9.50 21.55 -13.85
C TYR A 45 -9.13 21.21 -12.40
N ALA A 46 -9.04 22.19 -11.48
CA ALA A 46 -8.74 21.94 -10.07
C ALA A 46 -9.67 20.88 -9.44
N TRP A 47 -10.88 20.71 -9.96
CA TRP A 47 -11.80 19.67 -9.58
C TRP A 47 -11.31 18.23 -9.86
N CYS A 48 -10.27 18.04 -10.69
CA CYS A 48 -9.67 16.71 -10.96
C CYS A 48 -8.94 16.14 -9.73
N LEU A 49 -8.68 16.94 -8.71
CA LEU A 49 -8.11 16.49 -7.44
C LEU A 49 -9.06 15.51 -6.72
N ASP A 50 -10.38 15.66 -6.91
CA ASP A 50 -11.34 14.67 -6.42
C ASP A 50 -11.43 13.48 -7.38
N ALA A 51 -10.84 12.37 -6.97
CA ALA A 51 -10.82 11.13 -7.74
C ALA A 51 -12.16 10.36 -7.71
N PHE A 52 -13.06 10.67 -6.79
CA PHE A 52 -14.31 9.96 -6.57
C PHE A 52 -15.53 10.92 -6.58
N PRO A 53 -15.72 11.70 -7.65
CA PRO A 53 -16.82 12.64 -7.71
C PRO A 53 -18.18 11.91 -7.71
N THR A 54 -19.20 12.58 -7.23
CA THR A 54 -20.59 12.12 -7.33
C THR A 54 -21.10 12.26 -8.77
N VAL A 55 -22.16 11.54 -9.11
CA VAL A 55 -22.82 11.68 -10.44
C VAL A 55 -23.27 13.14 -10.65
N GLY A 56 -23.75 13.82 -9.60
CA GLY A 56 -24.13 15.23 -9.68
C GLY A 56 -22.96 16.13 -10.08
N GLU A 57 -21.79 15.94 -9.45
CA GLU A 57 -20.58 16.67 -9.80
C GLU A 57 -20.10 16.31 -11.20
N VAL A 58 -20.09 15.03 -11.59
CA VAL A 58 -19.70 14.60 -12.94
C VAL A 58 -20.60 15.21 -14.00
N THR A 59 -21.91 15.23 -13.80
CA THR A 59 -22.84 15.83 -14.74
C THR A 59 -22.66 17.35 -14.86
N HIS A 60 -22.32 18.02 -13.75
CA HIS A 60 -21.97 19.45 -13.77
C HIS A 60 -20.69 19.70 -14.55
N ARG A 61 -19.63 18.93 -14.28
CA ARG A 61 -18.34 19.01 -14.99
C ARG A 61 -18.51 18.73 -16.48
N LEU A 62 -19.31 17.73 -16.84
CA LEU A 62 -19.58 17.37 -18.24
C LEU A 62 -20.28 18.50 -18.99
N ARG A 63 -21.23 19.23 -18.37
CA ARG A 63 -21.84 20.42 -19.00
C ARG A 63 -20.78 21.47 -19.34
N GLY A 64 -19.84 21.69 -18.42
CA GLY A 64 -18.72 22.60 -18.65
C GLY A 64 -17.83 22.16 -19.82
N GLU A 65 -17.53 20.86 -19.95
CA GLU A 65 -16.71 20.33 -21.03
C GLU A 65 -17.42 20.44 -22.40
N LEU A 66 -18.73 20.16 -22.45
CA LEU A 66 -19.52 20.31 -23.68
C LEU A 66 -19.52 21.77 -24.18
N SER A 67 -19.53 22.77 -23.30
CA SER A 67 -19.40 24.18 -23.70
C SER A 67 -17.97 24.51 -24.13
N ARG A 68 -16.94 24.03 -23.44
CA ARG A 68 -15.52 24.28 -23.73
C ARG A 68 -15.09 23.76 -25.09
N LEU A 69 -15.73 22.73 -25.63
CA LEU A 69 -15.39 22.15 -26.91
C LEU A 69 -15.47 23.20 -28.06
N GLU A 70 -16.36 24.17 -27.95
CA GLU A 70 -16.47 25.29 -28.89
C GLU A 70 -15.42 26.37 -28.70
N GLU A 71 -14.97 26.54 -27.45
CA GLU A 71 -14.06 27.61 -27.04
C GLU A 71 -12.58 27.20 -27.15
N ALA A 72 -12.26 25.91 -27.39
CA ALA A 72 -10.88 25.44 -27.42
C ALA A 72 -10.13 25.92 -28.67
N PRO A 73 -9.16 26.87 -28.55
CA PRO A 73 -8.51 27.49 -29.69
C PRO A 73 -7.47 26.59 -30.37
N GLU A 74 -6.81 25.72 -29.58
CA GLU A 74 -5.74 24.85 -30.08
C GLU A 74 -6.21 23.41 -30.23
N GLU A 75 -5.65 22.68 -31.18
CA GLU A 75 -6.00 21.29 -31.48
C GLU A 75 -5.84 20.38 -30.25
N TRP A 76 -4.69 20.49 -29.55
CA TRP A 76 -4.46 19.68 -28.36
C TRP A 76 -5.46 19.94 -27.24
N GLN A 77 -5.97 21.17 -27.10
CA GLN A 77 -6.98 21.49 -26.09
C GLN A 77 -8.31 20.82 -26.46
N ARG A 78 -8.65 20.79 -27.76
CA ARG A 78 -9.84 20.06 -28.24
C ARG A 78 -9.73 18.57 -28.00
N GLU A 79 -8.56 17.96 -28.25
CA GLU A 79 -8.30 16.55 -27.96
C GLU A 79 -8.51 16.24 -26.46
N GLU A 80 -7.97 17.08 -25.57
CA GLU A 80 -8.15 16.91 -24.12
C GLU A 80 -9.62 17.07 -23.70
N VAL A 81 -10.35 18.04 -24.24
CA VAL A 81 -11.77 18.24 -23.93
C VAL A 81 -12.62 17.07 -24.44
N VAL A 82 -12.36 16.57 -25.66
CA VAL A 82 -13.03 15.37 -26.20
C VAL A 82 -12.79 14.15 -25.32
N ALA A 83 -11.54 13.93 -24.89
CA ALA A 83 -11.21 12.86 -23.96
C ALA A 83 -11.96 13.00 -22.62
N ASN A 84 -12.09 14.23 -22.11
CA ASN A 84 -12.83 14.50 -20.88
C ASN A 84 -14.33 14.22 -21.04
N ILE A 85 -14.95 14.67 -22.13
CA ILE A 85 -16.37 14.39 -22.42
C ILE A 85 -16.61 12.88 -22.46
N PHE A 86 -15.76 12.15 -23.17
CA PHE A 86 -15.80 10.70 -23.23
C PHE A 86 -15.74 10.07 -21.83
N LEU A 87 -14.70 10.39 -21.04
CA LEU A 87 -14.47 9.83 -19.72
C LEU A 87 -15.61 10.13 -18.74
N LEU A 88 -16.09 11.37 -18.70
CA LEU A 88 -17.17 11.81 -17.84
C LEU A 88 -18.51 11.15 -18.23
N SER A 89 -18.79 11.05 -19.54
CA SER A 89 -20.02 10.42 -20.05
C SER A 89 -20.08 8.94 -19.73
N CYS A 90 -18.96 8.23 -19.85
CA CYS A 90 -18.86 6.82 -19.47
C CYS A 90 -18.94 6.61 -17.94
N ALA A 91 -18.41 7.53 -17.13
CA ALA A 91 -18.55 7.49 -15.67
C ALA A 91 -20.00 7.57 -15.23
N VAL A 92 -20.78 8.46 -15.85
CA VAL A 92 -22.24 8.55 -15.62
C VAL A 92 -22.92 7.25 -16.02
N ALA A 93 -22.61 6.71 -17.20
CA ALA A 93 -23.20 5.47 -17.71
C ALA A 93 -22.93 4.27 -16.78
N ASP A 94 -21.66 4.08 -16.33
CA ASP A 94 -21.27 3.00 -15.40
C ASP A 94 -22.04 3.08 -14.08
N THR A 95 -22.16 4.29 -13.53
CA THR A 95 -22.82 4.48 -12.24
C THR A 95 -24.35 4.30 -12.37
N VAL A 96 -24.96 4.77 -13.46
CA VAL A 96 -26.39 4.53 -13.75
C VAL A 96 -26.67 3.05 -13.94
N ASP A 97 -25.82 2.33 -14.65
CA ASP A 97 -25.96 0.88 -14.82
C ASP A 97 -25.84 0.13 -13.48
N ASP A 98 -24.90 0.54 -12.60
CA ASP A 98 -24.80 -0.01 -11.24
C ASP A 98 -26.04 0.32 -10.41
N TYR A 99 -26.57 1.55 -10.49
CA TYR A 99 -27.77 1.97 -9.79
C TYR A 99 -29.03 1.21 -10.25
N LEU A 100 -29.15 0.94 -11.56
CA LEU A 100 -30.24 0.16 -12.14
C LEU A 100 -30.23 -1.31 -11.71
N VAL A 101 -29.05 -1.90 -11.57
CA VAL A 101 -28.86 -3.28 -11.07
C VAL A 101 -29.14 -3.35 -9.56
N GLY A 102 -28.78 -2.28 -8.82
CA GLY A 102 -28.91 -2.20 -7.36
C GLY A 102 -27.78 -2.91 -6.62
N ASP A 103 -27.73 -2.68 -5.30
CA ASP A 103 -26.75 -3.34 -4.43
C ASP A 103 -27.09 -4.82 -4.31
N GLY A 104 -26.17 -5.68 -4.76
CA GLY A 104 -26.22 -7.10 -4.45
C GLY A 104 -25.69 -7.31 -3.04
N TYR A 105 -26.48 -7.80 -2.13
CA TYR A 105 -25.98 -8.35 -0.88
C TYR A 105 -25.17 -9.60 -1.19
N ASP A 106 -23.92 -9.65 -0.74
CA ASP A 106 -23.04 -10.80 -0.91
C ASP A 106 -23.13 -11.70 0.34
N PHE A 107 -24.05 -12.63 0.30
CA PHE A 107 -24.21 -13.62 1.38
C PHE A 107 -23.20 -14.77 1.29
N SER A 108 -22.31 -14.78 0.30
CA SER A 108 -21.34 -15.86 0.12
C SER A 108 -20.43 -16.02 1.34
N GLN A 109 -20.06 -14.93 1.99
CA GLN A 109 -19.27 -14.97 3.24
C GLN A 109 -20.12 -15.54 4.38
N ALA A 110 -21.36 -15.12 4.54
CA ALA A 110 -22.26 -15.65 5.56
C ALA A 110 -22.57 -17.14 5.32
N ALA A 111 -22.80 -17.53 4.07
CA ALA A 111 -23.04 -18.93 3.68
C ALA A 111 -21.81 -19.83 3.82
N ALA A 112 -20.61 -19.30 3.64
CA ALA A 112 -19.37 -20.02 3.90
C ALA A 112 -19.10 -20.21 5.41
N PHE A 113 -19.56 -19.24 6.21
CA PHE A 113 -19.36 -19.24 7.67
C PHE A 113 -20.29 -20.19 8.42
N LEU A 114 -21.53 -20.30 7.96
CA LEU A 114 -22.58 -21.10 8.56
C LEU A 114 -23.25 -21.97 7.49
N PRO A 115 -22.64 -23.10 7.07
CA PRO A 115 -23.15 -23.98 6.05
C PRO A 115 -24.63 -24.41 6.24
N PRO A 116 -25.14 -24.58 7.49
CA PRO A 116 -26.56 -24.88 7.71
C PRO A 116 -27.53 -23.78 7.29
N LEU A 117 -27.04 -22.53 7.15
CA LEU A 117 -27.86 -21.37 6.74
C LEU A 117 -27.98 -21.20 5.20
N ARG A 118 -27.31 -22.04 4.39
CA ARG A 118 -27.38 -22.00 2.93
C ARG A 118 -28.82 -22.00 2.38
N PRO A 119 -29.77 -22.79 2.90
CA PRO A 119 -31.17 -22.72 2.42
C PRO A 119 -31.83 -21.37 2.71
N LEU A 120 -31.54 -20.79 3.90
CA LEU A 120 -32.05 -19.46 4.30
C LEU A 120 -31.47 -18.34 3.41
N THR A 121 -30.18 -18.41 3.10
CA THR A 121 -29.54 -17.43 2.19
C THR A 121 -30.15 -17.50 0.79
N SER A 122 -30.49 -18.67 0.30
CA SER A 122 -31.14 -18.83 -1.01
C SER A 122 -32.56 -18.26 -1.04
N ILE A 123 -33.33 -18.39 0.05
CA ILE A 123 -34.66 -17.78 0.19
C ILE A 123 -34.54 -16.26 0.23
N VAL A 124 -33.62 -15.73 1.01
CA VAL A 124 -33.35 -14.29 1.09
C VAL A 124 -32.91 -13.74 -0.28
N GLU A 125 -32.05 -14.46 -1.03
CA GLU A 125 -31.69 -14.10 -2.39
C GLU A 125 -32.88 -14.04 -3.34
N ARG A 126 -33.81 -15.00 -3.27
CA ARG A 126 -35.07 -14.99 -4.07
C ARG A 126 -35.96 -13.81 -3.71
N LEU A 127 -36.13 -13.51 -2.41
CA LEU A 127 -36.92 -12.36 -1.97
C LEU A 127 -36.29 -11.03 -2.42
N LEU A 128 -34.96 -10.92 -2.38
CA LEU A 128 -34.24 -9.77 -2.89
C LEU A 128 -34.34 -9.66 -4.42
N GLU A 129 -34.39 -10.78 -5.14
CA GLU A 129 -34.60 -10.79 -6.59
C GLU A 129 -36.02 -10.35 -6.97
N ALA A 130 -37.03 -10.74 -6.17
CA ALA A 130 -38.38 -10.21 -6.30
C ALA A 130 -38.47 -8.70 -6.03
N GLY A 131 -37.77 -8.22 -5.01
CA GLY A 131 -37.61 -6.77 -4.71
C GLY A 131 -36.92 -6.01 -5.85
N ARG A 132 -35.89 -6.60 -6.48
CA ARG A 132 -35.26 -6.06 -7.68
C ARG A 132 -36.20 -5.92 -8.87
N SER A 133 -37.09 -6.86 -9.05
CA SER A 133 -38.11 -6.81 -10.12
C SER A 133 -39.11 -5.67 -9.91
N HIS A 134 -39.48 -5.38 -8.66
CA HIS A 134 -40.31 -4.21 -8.31
C HIS A 134 -39.56 -2.88 -8.53
N ARG A 135 -38.30 -2.77 -8.07
CA ARG A 135 -37.41 -1.62 -8.33
C ARG A 135 -37.23 -1.40 -9.84
N ALA A 136 -37.09 -2.46 -10.60
CA ALA A 136 -36.93 -2.39 -12.05
C ALA A 136 -38.13 -1.70 -12.76
N ARG A 137 -39.36 -1.89 -12.26
CA ARG A 137 -40.57 -1.22 -12.77
C ARG A 137 -40.56 0.27 -12.42
N ARG A 138 -40.17 0.65 -11.17
CA ARG A 138 -40.07 2.03 -10.72
C ARG A 138 -39.03 2.85 -11.50
N LEU A 139 -37.96 2.21 -11.99
CA LEU A 139 -36.85 2.84 -12.71
C LEU A 139 -37.00 2.80 -14.23
N ARG A 140 -38.22 2.58 -14.76
CA ARG A 140 -38.47 2.53 -16.23
C ARG A 140 -38.03 3.80 -16.95
N GLY A 141 -38.36 4.97 -16.40
CA GLY A 141 -37.92 6.26 -16.95
C GLY A 141 -36.40 6.43 -17.01
N LEU A 142 -35.69 6.01 -15.95
CA LEU A 142 -34.23 6.04 -15.92
C LEU A 142 -33.60 5.08 -16.95
N ARG A 143 -34.24 3.95 -17.22
CA ARG A 143 -33.79 3.02 -18.27
C ARG A 143 -33.92 3.63 -19.66
N ALA A 144 -35.05 4.31 -19.94
CA ALA A 144 -35.26 5.02 -21.20
C ALA A 144 -34.23 6.13 -21.34
N TRP A 145 -33.98 6.88 -20.27
CA TRP A 145 -32.92 7.90 -20.24
C TRP A 145 -31.54 7.28 -20.51
N ARG A 146 -31.22 6.14 -19.87
CA ARG A 146 -29.93 5.45 -20.07
C ARG A 146 -29.75 4.93 -21.50
N ALA A 147 -30.84 4.49 -22.15
CA ALA A 147 -30.79 4.08 -23.56
C ALA A 147 -30.52 5.29 -24.48
N ALA A 148 -31.24 6.40 -24.30
CA ALA A 148 -31.02 7.63 -25.05
C ALA A 148 -29.60 8.17 -24.81
N TRP A 149 -29.09 8.11 -23.54
CA TRP A 149 -27.69 8.46 -23.22
C TRP A 149 -26.69 7.63 -24.03
N GLY A 150 -26.94 6.32 -24.16
CA GLY A 150 -26.08 5.44 -24.96
C GLY A 150 -26.05 5.83 -26.42
N SER A 151 -27.20 6.14 -27.02
CA SER A 151 -27.28 6.58 -28.43
C SER A 151 -26.60 7.93 -28.66
N ALA A 152 -26.80 8.90 -27.76
CA ALA A 152 -26.16 10.20 -27.85
C ALA A 152 -24.63 10.11 -27.68
N LEU A 153 -24.16 9.26 -26.75
CA LEU A 153 -22.74 8.97 -26.56
C LEU A 153 -22.13 8.29 -27.79
N ASP A 154 -22.83 7.31 -28.39
CA ASP A 154 -22.37 6.63 -29.60
C ASP A 154 -22.20 7.62 -30.75
N GLY A 155 -23.19 8.50 -31.02
CA GLY A 155 -23.08 9.57 -32.01
C GLY A 155 -21.90 10.52 -31.75
N PHE A 156 -21.68 10.92 -30.49
CA PHE A 156 -20.52 11.73 -30.12
C PHE A 156 -19.18 11.01 -30.37
N LEU A 157 -19.10 9.72 -30.04
CA LEU A 157 -17.89 8.91 -30.17
C LEU A 157 -17.54 8.63 -31.63
N GLN A 158 -18.54 8.37 -32.48
CA GLN A 158 -18.32 8.15 -33.93
C GLN A 158 -17.65 9.36 -34.59
N ALA A 159 -18.13 10.55 -34.27
CA ALA A 159 -17.70 11.78 -34.93
C ALA A 159 -16.50 12.48 -34.26
N GLY A 160 -16.30 12.29 -32.93
CA GLY A 160 -15.30 13.06 -32.18
C GLY A 160 -14.12 12.25 -31.67
N VAL A 161 -14.23 10.91 -31.64
CA VAL A 161 -13.23 10.04 -31.00
C VAL A 161 -12.67 9.00 -31.99
N VAL A 162 -13.51 8.47 -32.87
CA VAL A 162 -13.14 7.39 -33.80
C VAL A 162 -12.69 7.94 -35.16
N ASP A 163 -13.36 8.94 -35.66
CA ASP A 163 -13.04 9.59 -36.92
C ASP A 163 -12.65 11.05 -36.68
N GLU A 164 -11.36 11.29 -36.43
CA GLU A 164 -10.79 12.62 -36.21
C GLU A 164 -10.96 13.56 -37.43
N HIS A 165 -11.32 13.02 -38.61
CA HIS A 165 -11.53 13.73 -39.86
C HIS A 165 -13.01 13.92 -40.21
N SER A 166 -13.94 13.38 -39.40
CA SER A 166 -15.37 13.54 -39.61
C SER A 166 -15.86 14.97 -39.53
N ALA A 167 -16.90 15.25 -40.31
CA ALA A 167 -17.49 16.57 -40.37
C ALA A 167 -17.93 17.10 -39.00
N PRO A 168 -17.62 18.36 -38.68
CA PRO A 168 -17.98 19.01 -37.41
C PRO A 168 -19.47 18.90 -37.04
N ALA A 169 -20.35 18.74 -38.02
CA ALA A 169 -21.80 18.66 -37.85
C ALA A 169 -22.27 17.39 -37.14
N ALA A 170 -21.65 16.21 -37.37
CA ALA A 170 -22.03 14.96 -36.69
C ALA A 170 -21.61 14.96 -35.21
N ALA A 171 -20.45 15.52 -34.90
CA ALA A 171 -20.00 15.72 -33.51
C ALA A 171 -20.93 16.71 -32.77
N ALA A 172 -21.46 17.72 -33.48
CA ALA A 172 -22.39 18.70 -32.96
C ALA A 172 -23.74 18.09 -32.54
N SER A 173 -24.27 17.10 -33.30
CA SER A 173 -25.54 16.42 -32.96
C SER A 173 -25.45 15.60 -31.68
N GLY A 174 -24.48 14.70 -31.56
CA GLY A 174 -24.30 13.88 -30.35
C GLY A 174 -24.04 14.73 -29.11
N ARG A 175 -23.29 15.85 -29.27
CA ARG A 175 -23.06 16.83 -28.21
C ARG A 175 -24.37 17.50 -27.77
N ALA A 176 -25.20 17.96 -28.70
CA ALA A 176 -26.47 18.63 -28.41
C ALA A 176 -27.44 17.66 -27.68
N GLU A 177 -27.47 16.38 -28.07
CA GLU A 177 -28.28 15.37 -27.45
C GLU A 177 -27.81 15.05 -26.01
N LEU A 178 -26.49 14.93 -25.79
CA LEU A 178 -25.92 14.76 -24.44
C LEU A 178 -26.28 15.95 -23.56
N ALA A 179 -26.15 17.19 -24.06
CA ALA A 179 -26.52 18.40 -23.31
C ALA A 179 -28.00 18.41 -22.96
N ALA A 180 -28.89 18.05 -23.89
CA ALA A 180 -30.33 17.96 -23.66
C ALA A 180 -30.69 16.91 -22.60
N LEU A 181 -30.01 15.75 -22.60
CA LEU A 181 -30.21 14.67 -21.60
C LEU A 181 -29.72 15.09 -20.21
N LEU A 182 -28.65 15.88 -20.13
CA LEU A 182 -28.16 16.46 -18.87
C LEU A 182 -29.16 17.45 -18.26
N GLY A 183 -30.01 18.10 -19.09
CA GLY A 183 -31.09 18.98 -18.63
C GLY A 183 -32.23 18.23 -17.95
N ARG A 184 -32.34 16.91 -18.10
CA ARG A 184 -33.41 16.11 -17.47
C ARG A 184 -33.09 15.80 -16.00
N MET A 185 -34.12 15.79 -15.15
CA MET A 185 -33.97 15.47 -13.73
C MET A 185 -33.63 13.98 -13.55
N LEU A 186 -32.56 13.72 -12.84
CA LEU A 186 -32.15 12.41 -12.36
C LEU A 186 -32.53 12.23 -10.87
N PRO A 187 -32.76 10.99 -10.39
CA PRO A 187 -33.03 10.74 -8.97
C PRO A 187 -31.93 11.31 -8.07
N THR A 188 -32.33 11.95 -6.95
CA THR A 188 -31.40 12.57 -5.99
C THR A 188 -30.41 11.54 -5.42
N GLU A 189 -30.89 10.33 -5.15
CA GLU A 189 -30.06 9.24 -4.64
C GLU A 189 -29.00 8.80 -5.67
N LEU A 190 -29.31 8.85 -6.97
CA LEU A 190 -28.35 8.58 -8.04
C LEU A 190 -27.33 9.72 -8.13
N LEU A 191 -27.79 10.97 -8.04
CA LEU A 191 -26.88 12.13 -8.08
C LEU A 191 -25.85 12.11 -6.94
N ALA A 192 -26.21 11.54 -5.79
CA ALA A 192 -25.34 11.36 -4.63
C ALA A 192 -24.38 10.13 -4.74
N CYS A 193 -24.60 9.24 -5.72
CA CYS A 193 -23.72 8.10 -5.92
C CYS A 193 -22.34 8.55 -6.40
N ARG A 194 -21.26 8.02 -5.79
CA ARG A 194 -19.89 8.26 -6.24
C ARG A 194 -19.56 7.42 -7.47
N THR A 195 -18.88 8.03 -8.42
CA THR A 195 -18.39 7.36 -9.62
C THR A 195 -17.14 6.53 -9.32
N LYS A 196 -16.84 5.57 -10.20
CA LYS A 196 -15.64 4.72 -10.09
C LYS A 196 -14.58 5.17 -11.09
N VAL A 197 -13.33 5.07 -10.65
CA VAL A 197 -12.18 5.43 -11.49
C VAL A 197 -11.79 4.24 -12.37
N PRO A 198 -11.72 4.42 -13.72
CA PRO A 198 -11.20 3.39 -14.62
C PRO A 198 -9.67 3.31 -14.51
N ALA A 199 -9.16 2.22 -13.93
CA ALA A 199 -7.71 2.03 -13.78
C ALA A 199 -6.99 2.02 -15.14
N ALA A 200 -7.62 1.49 -16.17
CA ALA A 200 -7.08 1.46 -17.53
C ALA A 200 -6.56 2.83 -18.00
N PHE A 201 -7.33 3.90 -17.75
CA PHE A 201 -6.98 5.26 -18.17
C PHE A 201 -6.27 6.08 -17.09
N ARG A 202 -6.33 5.66 -15.83
CA ARG A 202 -5.68 6.39 -14.74
C ARG A 202 -4.28 5.88 -14.43
N THR A 203 -4.08 4.56 -14.39
CA THR A 203 -2.85 3.94 -13.87
C THR A 203 -2.23 2.88 -14.77
N GLN A 204 -2.91 2.45 -15.84
CA GLN A 204 -2.44 1.40 -16.73
C GLN A 204 -2.09 1.91 -18.14
N ASP A 205 -1.88 3.19 -18.30
CA ASP A 205 -1.34 3.87 -19.48
C ASP A 205 -2.11 3.70 -20.80
N LEU A 206 -3.35 3.18 -20.74
CA LEU A 206 -4.22 3.08 -21.91
C LEU A 206 -4.90 4.41 -22.24
N THR A 207 -5.26 4.55 -23.50
CA THR A 207 -6.04 5.64 -24.06
C THR A 207 -7.25 5.11 -24.84
N HIS A 208 -8.18 5.97 -25.22
CA HIS A 208 -9.27 5.54 -26.11
C HIS A 208 -8.76 5.13 -27.50
N HIS A 209 -7.62 5.66 -27.96
CA HIS A 209 -6.99 5.25 -29.23
C HIS A 209 -6.61 3.77 -29.25
N ASP A 210 -6.16 3.23 -28.11
CA ASP A 210 -5.82 1.80 -27.99
C ASP A 210 -7.09 0.92 -28.11
N VAL A 211 -8.22 1.43 -27.62
CA VAL A 211 -9.52 0.77 -27.78
C VAL A 211 -10.00 0.79 -29.23
N VAL A 212 -9.79 1.90 -29.96
CA VAL A 212 -10.07 2.02 -31.40
C VAL A 212 -9.21 1.05 -32.21
N GLU A 213 -7.93 0.91 -31.84
CA GLU A 213 -7.01 -0.05 -32.48
C GLU A 213 -7.46 -1.50 -32.31
N MET A 214 -7.87 -1.88 -31.08
CA MET A 214 -8.44 -3.23 -30.83
C MET A 214 -9.68 -3.49 -31.68
N ALA A 215 -10.57 -2.51 -31.82
CA ALA A 215 -11.73 -2.63 -32.69
C ALA A 215 -11.35 -2.77 -34.17
N GLY A 216 -10.28 -2.10 -34.60
CA GLY A 216 -9.69 -2.24 -35.96
C GLY A 216 -9.19 -3.66 -36.20
N ARG A 217 -8.45 -4.26 -35.26
CA ARG A 217 -7.99 -5.66 -35.31
C ARG A 217 -9.14 -6.64 -35.46
N PHE A 218 -10.19 -6.42 -34.63
CA PHE A 218 -11.39 -7.22 -34.75
C PHE A 218 -12.02 -7.11 -36.14
N ALA A 219 -12.18 -5.89 -36.66
CA ALA A 219 -12.77 -5.65 -37.95
C ALA A 219 -11.98 -6.28 -39.13
N SER A 220 -10.67 -6.37 -38.98
CA SER A 220 -9.79 -7.05 -39.96
C SER A 220 -9.88 -8.56 -39.86
N ALA A 221 -9.99 -9.11 -38.65
CA ALA A 221 -10.08 -10.57 -38.43
C ALA A 221 -11.49 -11.12 -38.77
N PHE A 222 -12.54 -10.31 -38.61
CA PHE A 222 -13.95 -10.70 -38.85
C PHE A 222 -14.60 -9.75 -39.84
N PRO A 223 -14.46 -9.98 -41.18
CA PRO A 223 -14.92 -9.06 -42.21
C PRO A 223 -16.42 -9.02 -42.46
N ASP A 224 -17.21 -9.97 -41.95
CA ASP A 224 -18.66 -10.02 -42.10
C ASP A 224 -19.36 -8.86 -41.37
N ARG A 225 -19.80 -7.85 -42.11
CA ARG A 225 -20.43 -6.63 -41.58
C ARG A 225 -21.91 -6.79 -41.23
N GLU A 226 -22.56 -7.83 -41.71
CA GLU A 226 -23.98 -8.12 -41.45
C GLU A 226 -24.20 -9.00 -40.23
N ARG A 227 -23.14 -9.65 -39.74
CA ARG A 227 -23.22 -10.53 -38.57
C ARG A 227 -23.62 -9.75 -37.34
N ALA A 228 -24.54 -10.36 -36.53
CA ALA A 228 -24.92 -9.76 -35.24
C ALA A 228 -23.77 -9.81 -34.25
N LEU A 229 -23.41 -8.65 -33.68
CA LEU A 229 -22.33 -8.49 -32.71
C LEU A 229 -22.88 -8.03 -31.36
N LEU A 230 -22.41 -8.63 -30.27
CA LEU A 230 -22.67 -8.20 -28.90
C LEU A 230 -21.35 -7.86 -28.22
N VAL A 231 -21.08 -6.60 -27.97
CA VAL A 231 -19.91 -6.14 -27.20
C VAL A 231 -20.22 -6.26 -25.71
N VAL A 232 -19.47 -7.09 -25.00
CA VAL A 232 -19.63 -7.40 -23.58
C VAL A 232 -18.50 -6.75 -22.79
N GLY A 233 -18.73 -5.56 -22.26
CA GLY A 233 -17.77 -4.84 -21.46
C GLY A 233 -17.77 -5.30 -20.00
N LEU A 234 -16.59 -5.66 -19.46
CA LEU A 234 -16.46 -6.02 -18.04
C LEU A 234 -16.28 -4.76 -17.19
N ARG A 235 -17.30 -4.44 -16.37
CA ARG A 235 -17.28 -3.20 -15.56
C ARG A 235 -16.15 -3.24 -14.50
N THR A 236 -15.35 -2.19 -14.26
CA THR A 236 -15.55 -0.77 -14.64
C THR A 236 -15.00 -0.43 -16.04
N ALA A 237 -13.83 -0.93 -16.41
CA ALA A 237 -13.17 -0.57 -17.68
C ALA A 237 -14.05 -0.82 -18.91
N GLY A 238 -14.78 -1.93 -18.94
CA GLY A 238 -15.68 -2.27 -20.02
C GLY A 238 -16.82 -1.27 -20.25
N SER A 239 -17.19 -0.46 -19.25
CA SER A 239 -18.16 0.63 -19.43
C SER A 239 -17.60 1.79 -20.26
N TYR A 240 -16.30 1.87 -20.38
CA TYR A 240 -15.58 2.85 -21.20
C TYR A 240 -15.18 2.23 -22.55
N PHE A 241 -14.76 0.97 -22.58
CA PHE A 241 -14.28 0.31 -23.79
C PHE A 241 -15.43 -0.05 -24.75
N ALA A 242 -16.51 -0.62 -24.23
CA ALA A 242 -17.60 -1.09 -25.08
C ALA A 242 -18.23 0.01 -25.96
N PRO A 243 -18.52 1.22 -25.48
CA PRO A 243 -19.02 2.31 -26.33
C PRO A 243 -18.06 2.68 -27.47
N VAL A 244 -16.75 2.76 -27.17
CA VAL A 244 -15.73 3.10 -28.20
C VAL A 244 -15.63 2.01 -29.25
N ILE A 245 -15.69 0.72 -28.85
CA ILE A 245 -15.68 -0.40 -29.78
C ILE A 245 -16.94 -0.39 -30.66
N CYS A 246 -18.13 -0.17 -30.08
CA CYS A 246 -19.35 -0.06 -30.86
C CYS A 246 -19.27 1.06 -31.89
N ALA A 247 -18.91 2.26 -31.46
CA ALA A 247 -18.74 3.40 -32.37
C ALA A 247 -17.72 3.11 -33.46
N SER A 248 -16.58 2.51 -33.11
CA SER A 248 -15.52 2.15 -34.06
C SER A 248 -15.97 1.08 -35.07
N LEU A 249 -16.73 0.09 -34.66
CA LEU A 249 -17.28 -0.93 -35.53
C LEU A 249 -18.36 -0.36 -36.45
N SER A 250 -19.23 0.52 -35.92
CA SER A 250 -20.25 1.21 -36.73
C SER A 250 -19.66 2.07 -37.84
N VAL A 251 -18.62 2.85 -37.53
CA VAL A 251 -17.87 3.64 -38.55
C VAL A 251 -17.23 2.72 -39.59
N ARG A 252 -16.81 1.52 -39.23
CA ARG A 252 -16.26 0.51 -40.16
C ARG A 252 -17.33 -0.32 -40.89
N GLY A 253 -18.60 0.07 -40.79
CA GLY A 253 -19.70 -0.49 -41.57
C GLY A 253 -20.39 -1.71 -40.99
N PHE A 254 -20.13 -2.08 -39.73
CA PHE A 254 -20.92 -3.12 -39.06
C PHE A 254 -22.31 -2.59 -38.71
N ARG A 255 -23.37 -3.27 -39.11
CA ARG A 255 -24.75 -2.79 -39.01
C ARG A 255 -25.50 -3.24 -37.79
N ASN A 256 -25.12 -4.39 -37.19
CA ASN A 256 -25.83 -5.08 -36.13
C ASN A 256 -24.97 -5.17 -34.85
N VAL A 257 -24.59 -4.02 -34.25
CA VAL A 257 -23.74 -3.96 -33.05
C VAL A 257 -24.59 -3.55 -31.84
N GLU A 258 -24.63 -4.39 -30.83
CA GLU A 258 -25.26 -4.12 -29.51
C GLU A 258 -24.17 -4.15 -28.43
N ALA A 259 -24.29 -3.30 -27.40
CA ALA A 259 -23.40 -3.33 -26.25
C ALA A 259 -24.13 -3.69 -24.95
N VAL A 260 -23.46 -4.45 -24.10
CA VAL A 260 -23.86 -4.70 -22.73
C VAL A 260 -22.66 -4.67 -21.80
N THR A 261 -22.86 -4.16 -20.59
CA THR A 261 -21.80 -4.17 -19.58
C THR A 261 -22.17 -5.10 -18.44
N VAL A 262 -21.23 -5.92 -17.97
CA VAL A 262 -21.49 -6.94 -16.94
C VAL A 262 -20.48 -6.89 -15.79
N ARG A 263 -20.91 -7.36 -14.62
CA ARG A 263 -20.01 -7.68 -13.50
C ARG A 263 -20.01 -9.20 -13.30
N PRO A 264 -19.04 -9.95 -13.83
CA PRO A 264 -19.05 -11.42 -13.83
C PRO A 264 -19.24 -12.02 -12.44
N LYS A 265 -18.70 -11.40 -11.40
CA LYS A 265 -18.86 -11.83 -9.99
C LYS A 265 -20.29 -11.70 -9.46
N LYS A 266 -21.13 -10.84 -10.07
CA LYS A 266 -22.53 -10.61 -9.65
C LYS A 266 -23.56 -11.36 -10.54
N GLY A 267 -23.12 -12.14 -11.51
CA GLY A 267 -23.96 -13.01 -12.34
C GLY A 267 -24.85 -12.34 -13.38
N GLY A 268 -24.72 -11.03 -13.59
CA GLY A 268 -25.53 -10.26 -14.55
C GLY A 268 -26.98 -10.03 -14.12
N GLY A 269 -27.57 -8.89 -14.49
CA GLY A 269 -28.99 -8.58 -14.30
C GLY A 269 -29.89 -9.22 -15.38
N ALA A 270 -31.23 -9.05 -15.28
CA ALA A 270 -32.16 -9.59 -16.24
C ALA A 270 -31.96 -9.05 -17.68
N ARG A 271 -31.58 -7.76 -17.81
CA ARG A 271 -31.31 -7.14 -19.10
C ARG A 271 -30.04 -7.71 -19.75
N GLU A 272 -28.98 -7.88 -18.96
CA GLU A 272 -27.73 -8.46 -19.40
C GLU A 272 -27.95 -9.90 -19.86
N ARG A 273 -28.66 -10.72 -19.08
CA ARG A 273 -29.00 -12.10 -19.46
C ARG A 273 -29.86 -12.16 -20.72
N ALA A 274 -30.82 -11.24 -20.89
CA ALA A 274 -31.65 -11.17 -22.09
C ALA A 274 -30.83 -10.79 -23.35
N ALA A 275 -29.85 -9.87 -23.24
CA ALA A 275 -28.97 -9.52 -24.35
C ALA A 275 -28.07 -10.69 -24.76
N LEU A 276 -27.51 -11.42 -23.78
CA LEU A 276 -26.71 -12.63 -24.02
C LEU A 276 -27.55 -13.73 -24.69
N ALA A 277 -28.75 -13.96 -24.23
CA ALA A 277 -29.65 -14.95 -24.83
C ALA A 277 -30.09 -14.58 -26.26
N ARG A 278 -30.34 -13.29 -26.54
CA ARG A 278 -30.62 -12.83 -27.91
C ARG A 278 -29.43 -13.03 -28.86
N CYS A 279 -28.20 -12.74 -28.37
CA CYS A 279 -26.99 -13.00 -29.15
C CYS A 279 -26.86 -14.49 -29.49
N ALA A 280 -27.05 -15.37 -28.49
CA ALA A 280 -27.04 -16.82 -28.71
C ALA A 280 -28.09 -17.28 -29.73
N ALA A 281 -29.34 -16.81 -29.59
CA ALA A 281 -30.44 -17.17 -30.47
C ALA A 281 -30.21 -16.73 -31.94
N ARG A 282 -29.48 -15.64 -32.15
CA ARG A 282 -29.14 -15.12 -33.49
C ARG A 282 -27.84 -15.70 -34.07
N GLY A 283 -27.18 -16.63 -33.39
CA GLY A 283 -25.86 -17.11 -33.80
C GLY A 283 -24.79 -16.01 -33.86
N GLY A 284 -24.98 -14.93 -33.08
CA GLY A 284 -24.11 -13.75 -33.08
C GLY A 284 -22.74 -14.03 -32.49
N LEU A 285 -21.80 -13.08 -32.71
CA LEU A 285 -20.50 -13.05 -32.05
C LEU A 285 -20.59 -12.20 -30.77
N ALA A 286 -20.05 -12.72 -29.67
CA ALA A 286 -19.87 -11.99 -28.43
C ALA A 286 -18.42 -11.52 -28.32
N ILE A 287 -18.21 -10.21 -28.22
CA ILE A 287 -16.91 -9.58 -28.10
C ILE A 287 -16.71 -9.18 -26.63
N VAL A 288 -15.87 -9.92 -25.89
CA VAL A 288 -15.55 -9.64 -24.48
C VAL A 288 -14.39 -8.68 -24.42
N VAL A 289 -14.53 -7.60 -23.62
CA VAL A 289 -13.48 -6.60 -23.44
C VAL A 289 -13.30 -6.20 -21.99
N ASP A 290 -12.04 -6.11 -21.55
CA ASP A 290 -11.63 -5.72 -20.19
C ASP A 290 -10.32 -4.93 -20.20
N GLU A 291 -9.97 -4.37 -19.03
CA GLU A 291 -8.64 -3.80 -18.76
C GLU A 291 -7.56 -4.89 -18.80
N PRO A 292 -6.25 -4.51 -18.91
CA PRO A 292 -5.15 -5.47 -18.91
C PRO A 292 -5.26 -6.47 -17.78
N ALA A 293 -5.27 -7.75 -18.12
CA ALA A 293 -5.51 -8.84 -17.19
C ALA A 293 -4.21 -9.30 -16.51
N TYR A 294 -4.31 -9.69 -15.23
CA TYR A 294 -3.19 -10.29 -14.48
C TYR A 294 -3.15 -11.80 -14.63
N THR A 295 -4.30 -12.43 -14.43
CA THR A 295 -4.43 -13.90 -14.37
C THR A 295 -5.53 -14.41 -15.29
N GLY A 296 -6.22 -13.52 -15.99
CA GLY A 296 -7.36 -13.87 -16.83
C GLY A 296 -8.60 -14.40 -16.10
N THR A 297 -8.60 -14.50 -14.77
CA THR A 297 -9.71 -15.08 -13.99
C THR A 297 -11.04 -14.36 -14.23
N THR A 298 -11.05 -13.05 -14.42
CA THR A 298 -12.27 -12.28 -14.69
C THR A 298 -12.79 -12.58 -16.09
N LEU A 299 -11.89 -12.67 -17.06
CA LEU A 299 -12.21 -13.08 -18.44
C LEU A 299 -12.79 -14.50 -18.47
N ALA A 300 -12.17 -15.44 -17.75
CA ALA A 300 -12.63 -16.81 -17.61
C ALA A 300 -14.09 -16.88 -17.13
N ARG A 301 -14.40 -16.11 -16.08
CA ARG A 301 -15.78 -16.01 -15.54
C ARG A 301 -16.76 -15.38 -16.54
N ALA A 302 -16.30 -14.43 -17.35
CA ALA A 302 -17.13 -13.81 -18.36
C ALA A 302 -17.48 -14.81 -19.49
N VAL A 303 -16.49 -15.56 -19.94
CA VAL A 303 -16.69 -16.63 -20.97
C VAL A 303 -17.62 -17.73 -20.43
N ASP A 304 -17.47 -18.14 -19.17
CA ASP A 304 -18.39 -19.07 -18.51
C ASP A 304 -19.84 -18.53 -18.45
N LEU A 305 -20.00 -17.24 -18.13
CA LEU A 305 -21.30 -16.57 -18.14
C LEU A 305 -21.94 -16.60 -19.53
N LEU A 306 -21.18 -16.35 -20.59
CA LEU A 306 -21.63 -16.43 -21.98
C LEU A 306 -22.03 -17.84 -22.37
N SER A 307 -21.24 -18.83 -22.01
CA SER A 307 -21.53 -20.25 -22.25
C SER A 307 -22.83 -20.68 -21.59
N ARG A 308 -23.07 -20.32 -20.34
CA ARG A 308 -24.33 -20.56 -19.62
C ARG A 308 -25.54 -19.87 -20.26
N ALA A 309 -25.32 -18.74 -20.94
CA ALA A 309 -26.38 -18.07 -21.71
C ALA A 309 -26.64 -18.68 -23.09
N GLY A 310 -25.91 -19.76 -23.46
CA GLY A 310 -26.04 -20.48 -24.71
C GLY A 310 -25.21 -19.97 -25.87
N VAL A 311 -24.26 -19.05 -25.63
CA VAL A 311 -23.33 -18.59 -26.67
C VAL A 311 -22.24 -19.65 -26.87
N PRO A 312 -22.06 -20.23 -28.06
CA PRO A 312 -21.00 -21.21 -28.32
C PRO A 312 -19.60 -20.58 -28.15
N SER A 313 -18.64 -21.32 -27.63
CA SER A 313 -17.26 -20.79 -27.40
C SER A 313 -16.62 -20.32 -28.69
N GLY A 314 -16.91 -20.95 -29.84
CA GLY A 314 -16.42 -20.45 -31.14
C GLY A 314 -17.02 -19.13 -31.60
N ASN A 315 -18.09 -18.68 -30.96
CA ASN A 315 -18.71 -17.37 -31.19
C ASN A 315 -18.30 -16.33 -30.12
N VAL A 316 -17.25 -16.61 -29.33
CA VAL A 316 -16.70 -15.67 -28.36
C VAL A 316 -15.34 -15.17 -28.86
N VAL A 317 -15.17 -13.86 -28.90
CA VAL A 317 -13.91 -13.18 -29.19
C VAL A 317 -13.54 -12.32 -28.00
N VAL A 318 -12.32 -12.45 -27.52
CA VAL A 318 -11.79 -11.63 -26.42
C VAL A 318 -10.85 -10.57 -27.00
N LEU A 319 -11.09 -9.30 -26.71
CA LEU A 319 -10.17 -8.20 -27.02
C LEU A 319 -9.46 -7.81 -25.75
N LEU A 320 -8.13 -7.93 -25.73
CA LEU A 320 -7.34 -7.77 -24.53
C LEU A 320 -6.06 -6.95 -24.76
N PRO A 321 -5.90 -5.79 -24.11
CA PRO A 321 -4.59 -5.16 -24.00
C PRO A 321 -3.73 -5.98 -23.02
N VAL A 322 -2.52 -6.35 -23.41
CA VAL A 322 -1.61 -7.18 -22.60
C VAL A 322 -0.92 -6.32 -21.56
N HIS A 323 -0.93 -6.76 -20.30
CA HIS A 323 -0.28 -6.02 -19.22
C HIS A 323 1.26 -6.11 -19.35
N PRO A 324 2.02 -5.01 -19.33
CA PRO A 324 3.47 -5.01 -19.55
C PRO A 324 4.24 -5.92 -18.58
N THR A 325 3.79 -6.01 -17.32
CA THR A 325 4.45 -6.82 -16.29
C THR A 325 3.79 -8.18 -16.06
N HIS A 326 2.70 -8.50 -16.75
CA HIS A 326 1.96 -9.76 -16.61
C HIS A 326 1.59 -10.32 -18.00
N ARG A 327 2.61 -10.59 -18.80
CA ARG A 327 2.43 -11.16 -20.14
C ARG A 327 1.87 -12.59 -20.11
N ASP A 328 1.95 -13.26 -18.97
CA ASP A 328 1.35 -14.58 -18.69
C ASP A 328 -0.07 -14.47 -18.11
N TRP A 329 -0.84 -13.52 -18.62
CA TRP A 329 -2.21 -13.24 -18.21
C TRP A 329 -3.19 -14.41 -18.34
N ASN A 330 -2.85 -15.43 -19.15
CA ASN A 330 -3.67 -16.59 -19.46
C ASN A 330 -3.71 -17.66 -18.37
N ARG A 331 -2.88 -17.61 -17.33
CA ARG A 331 -2.78 -18.63 -16.27
C ARG A 331 -4.13 -19.04 -15.66
N GLY A 332 -5.02 -18.07 -15.39
CA GLY A 332 -6.36 -18.35 -14.89
C GLY A 332 -7.37 -18.64 -15.98
N TYR A 333 -7.00 -18.42 -17.23
CA TYR A 333 -7.81 -18.63 -18.41
C TYR A 333 -7.59 -20.04 -18.99
N GLU A 334 -6.42 -20.64 -18.76
CA GLU A 334 -6.06 -22.01 -19.22
C GLU A 334 -6.95 -23.11 -18.63
N SER A 335 -7.64 -22.86 -17.52
CA SER A 335 -8.60 -23.79 -16.93
C SER A 335 -9.90 -23.94 -17.74
N LEU A 336 -10.13 -23.10 -18.76
CA LEU A 336 -11.28 -23.15 -19.65
C LEU A 336 -10.92 -23.88 -20.97
N PRO A 337 -11.89 -24.47 -21.64
CA PRO A 337 -11.67 -25.06 -22.97
C PRO A 337 -11.41 -23.94 -24.02
N LEU A 338 -10.21 -23.36 -23.97
CA LEU A 338 -9.75 -22.24 -24.81
C LEU A 338 -9.62 -22.60 -26.30
N SER A 339 -9.54 -23.85 -26.65
CA SER A 339 -9.34 -24.34 -28.01
C SER A 339 -10.39 -23.86 -29.03
N ARG A 340 -11.44 -23.16 -28.56
CA ARG A 340 -12.53 -22.65 -29.39
C ARG A 340 -12.81 -21.16 -29.26
N THR A 341 -12.07 -20.44 -28.39
CA THR A 341 -12.27 -18.99 -28.20
C THR A 341 -11.14 -18.22 -28.88
N THR A 342 -11.48 -17.24 -29.71
CA THR A 342 -10.50 -16.35 -30.33
C THR A 342 -10.09 -15.25 -29.37
N VAL A 343 -8.78 -15.03 -29.18
CA VAL A 343 -8.25 -13.91 -28.41
C VAL A 343 -7.44 -13.02 -29.34
N LEU A 344 -7.77 -11.75 -29.40
CA LEU A 344 -7.03 -10.71 -30.11
C LEU A 344 -6.36 -9.81 -29.07
N THR A 345 -5.04 -9.76 -29.05
CA THR A 345 -4.25 -8.97 -28.11
C THR A 345 -3.77 -7.67 -28.73
N LEU A 346 -3.56 -6.67 -27.88
CA LEU A 346 -2.81 -5.46 -28.19
C LEU A 346 -1.59 -5.43 -27.26
N GLU A 347 -0.40 -5.58 -27.83
CA GLU A 347 0.84 -5.63 -27.07
C GLU A 347 1.21 -4.23 -26.51
N PRO A 348 1.91 -4.15 -25.35
CA PRO A 348 2.23 -2.88 -24.70
C PRO A 348 2.97 -1.90 -25.63
N GLU A 349 3.89 -2.40 -26.43
CA GLU A 349 4.71 -1.61 -27.35
C GLU A 349 3.87 -0.91 -28.44
N GLU A 350 2.65 -1.39 -28.69
CA GLU A 350 1.72 -0.85 -29.68
C GLU A 350 0.79 0.23 -29.10
N TRP A 351 0.76 0.40 -27.75
CA TRP A 351 -0.11 1.38 -27.12
C TRP A 351 0.26 2.81 -27.49
N ARG A 352 -0.73 3.67 -27.59
CA ARG A 352 -0.56 5.07 -27.95
C ARG A 352 0.51 5.79 -27.12
N LYS A 353 0.52 5.61 -25.82
CA LYS A 353 1.48 6.28 -24.96
C LYS A 353 2.92 5.76 -25.12
N HIS A 354 3.13 4.49 -25.48
CA HIS A 354 4.44 3.99 -25.85
C HIS A 354 5.00 4.73 -27.05
N ARG A 355 4.16 4.96 -28.08
CA ARG A 355 4.54 5.74 -29.26
C ARG A 355 4.80 7.22 -28.93
N LEU A 356 4.03 7.82 -27.98
CA LEU A 356 4.20 9.23 -27.58
C LEU A 356 5.51 9.48 -26.82
N ILE A 357 6.10 8.45 -26.17
CA ILE A 357 7.39 8.58 -25.49
C ILE A 357 8.59 8.14 -26.35
N GLU A 358 8.42 7.83 -27.62
CA GLU A 358 9.52 7.64 -28.56
C GLU A 358 10.30 8.95 -28.83
N ALA A 359 11.53 8.83 -29.33
CA ALA A 359 12.44 9.97 -29.46
C ALA A 359 11.87 11.12 -30.30
N GLU A 360 11.26 10.82 -31.45
CA GLU A 360 10.76 11.86 -32.37
C GLU A 360 9.57 12.65 -31.79
N PRO A 361 8.49 12.05 -31.27
CA PRO A 361 7.43 12.80 -30.59
C PRO A 361 7.94 13.60 -29.38
N VAL A 362 8.86 13.03 -28.60
CA VAL A 362 9.48 13.70 -27.46
C VAL A 362 10.27 14.92 -27.91
N GLU A 363 11.10 14.79 -28.95
CA GLU A 363 11.89 15.90 -29.48
C GLU A 363 10.99 17.06 -29.89
N ARG A 364 9.92 16.81 -30.65
CA ARG A 364 8.96 17.85 -31.06
C ARG A 364 8.38 18.61 -29.85
N GLN A 365 8.03 17.91 -28.81
CA GLN A 365 7.42 18.53 -27.62
C GLN A 365 8.46 19.28 -26.79
N VAL A 366 9.63 18.71 -26.60
CA VAL A 366 10.75 19.31 -25.87
C VAL A 366 11.23 20.58 -26.54
N GLN A 367 11.28 20.61 -27.88
CA GLN A 367 11.59 21.84 -28.63
C GLN A 367 10.62 22.99 -28.27
N GLN A 368 9.32 22.72 -28.17
CA GLN A 368 8.34 23.75 -27.78
C GLN A 368 8.61 24.29 -26.37
N TYR A 369 8.87 23.39 -25.42
CA TYR A 369 9.13 23.78 -24.04
C TYR A 369 10.42 24.60 -23.87
N PHE A 370 11.48 24.23 -24.58
CA PHE A 370 12.75 24.96 -24.46
C PHE A 370 12.78 26.25 -25.27
N ARG A 371 12.08 26.33 -26.42
CA ARG A 371 11.87 27.60 -27.12
C ARG A 371 11.16 28.63 -26.23
N ALA A 372 10.13 28.20 -25.50
CA ALA A 372 9.43 29.09 -24.56
C ALA A 372 10.30 29.54 -23.38
N ARG A 373 11.40 28.85 -23.14
CA ARG A 373 12.42 29.22 -22.13
C ARG A 373 13.57 30.07 -22.70
N GLY A 374 13.52 30.41 -23.98
CA GLY A 374 14.49 31.27 -24.62
C GLY A 374 15.68 30.54 -25.27
N TYR A 375 15.55 29.24 -25.53
CA TYR A 375 16.52 28.51 -26.34
C TYR A 375 16.20 28.57 -27.80
N ALA A 376 17.20 28.67 -28.66
CA ALA A 376 17.05 28.68 -30.10
C ALA A 376 16.66 27.29 -30.64
N GLY A 377 17.11 26.22 -29.99
CA GLY A 377 16.77 24.84 -30.37
C GLY A 377 17.02 23.84 -29.25
N ALA A 378 16.35 22.71 -29.37
CA ALA A 378 16.54 21.55 -28.50
C ALA A 378 16.46 20.27 -29.36
N SER A 379 17.36 19.34 -29.21
CA SER A 379 17.36 18.07 -29.91
C SER A 379 17.61 16.90 -28.95
N VAL A 380 16.90 15.81 -29.16
CA VAL A 380 17.15 14.55 -28.43
C VAL A 380 18.38 13.88 -29.04
N VAL A 381 19.33 13.51 -28.20
CA VAL A 381 20.56 12.86 -28.64
C VAL A 381 20.69 11.46 -28.08
N ALA A 382 21.30 10.56 -28.86
CA ALA A 382 21.61 9.21 -28.41
C ALA A 382 22.63 9.29 -27.26
N SER A 383 22.34 8.66 -26.12
CA SER A 383 23.16 8.81 -24.91
C SER A 383 23.27 7.52 -24.11
N ALA A 384 24.51 7.07 -23.96
CA ALA A 384 24.80 5.95 -23.07
C ALA A 384 24.48 6.25 -21.58
N ALA A 385 24.54 7.54 -21.19
CA ALA A 385 24.15 7.96 -19.84
C ALA A 385 22.64 7.84 -19.62
N ALA A 386 21.84 8.35 -20.58
CA ALA A 386 20.38 8.19 -20.52
C ALA A 386 19.95 6.72 -20.51
N GLU A 387 20.61 5.87 -21.28
CA GLU A 387 20.31 4.42 -21.28
C GLU A 387 20.72 3.75 -19.96
N ARG A 388 21.75 4.19 -19.28
CA ARG A 388 22.06 3.72 -17.91
C ARG A 388 20.96 4.13 -16.92
N PHE A 389 20.44 5.36 -17.01
CA PHE A 389 19.33 5.80 -16.18
C PHE A 389 18.07 4.99 -16.44
N ASN A 390 17.73 4.72 -17.70
CA ASN A 390 16.58 3.92 -18.09
C ASN A 390 16.67 2.49 -17.55
N ARG A 391 17.80 1.82 -17.70
CA ARG A 391 18.03 0.48 -17.11
C ARG A 391 17.92 0.48 -15.59
N ARG A 392 18.40 1.54 -14.91
CA ARG A 392 18.24 1.67 -13.46
C ARG A 392 16.78 1.84 -13.08
N LEU A 393 16.01 2.64 -13.79
CA LEU A 393 14.57 2.82 -13.57
C LEU A 393 13.80 1.50 -13.74
N GLU A 394 14.11 0.71 -14.74
CA GLU A 394 13.51 -0.60 -14.97
C GLU A 394 13.82 -1.58 -13.84
N ARG A 395 15.08 -1.65 -13.38
CA ARG A 395 15.48 -2.51 -12.26
C ARG A 395 14.82 -2.14 -10.93
N LEU A 396 14.56 -0.87 -10.70
CA LEU A 396 13.95 -0.38 -9.46
C LEU A 396 12.41 -0.45 -9.47
N SER A 397 11.81 -0.77 -10.61
CA SER A 397 10.35 -0.91 -10.70
C SER A 397 9.88 -2.13 -9.91
N ASP A 398 9.05 -1.89 -8.90
CA ASP A 398 8.35 -2.93 -8.11
C ASP A 398 6.83 -2.87 -8.35
N GLU A 399 6.41 -2.11 -9.35
CA GLU A 399 4.99 -1.87 -9.62
C GLU A 399 4.34 -3.09 -10.25
N LYS A 400 3.43 -3.73 -9.50
CA LYS A 400 2.63 -4.86 -9.99
C LYS A 400 1.42 -4.44 -10.81
N PHE A 401 0.84 -3.29 -10.48
CA PHE A 401 -0.47 -2.86 -10.93
C PHE A 401 -0.44 -1.59 -11.77
N HIS A 402 0.69 -0.88 -11.77
CA HIS A 402 0.92 0.34 -12.53
C HIS A 402 1.89 0.04 -13.66
N THR A 403 1.55 0.49 -14.83
CA THR A 403 2.40 0.35 -16.02
C THR A 403 3.07 1.66 -16.37
N ARG A 404 3.33 2.50 -15.40
CA ARG A 404 3.77 3.87 -15.68
C ARG A 404 5.03 3.90 -16.52
N LEU A 405 4.81 4.19 -17.77
CA LEU A 405 5.87 4.41 -18.74
C LEU A 405 6.68 5.63 -18.34
N LYS A 406 7.99 5.47 -18.28
CA LYS A 406 8.93 6.56 -18.02
C LYS A 406 10.22 6.31 -18.77
N ARG A 407 10.76 7.35 -19.36
CA ARG A 407 12.04 7.30 -20.08
C ARG A 407 12.81 8.60 -19.90
N VAL A 408 14.12 8.50 -19.73
CA VAL A 408 15.02 9.63 -19.66
C VAL A 408 15.66 9.83 -21.01
N TYR A 409 15.70 11.06 -21.45
CA TYR A 409 16.39 11.49 -22.66
C TYR A 409 17.46 12.51 -22.34
N GLU A 410 18.57 12.44 -23.05
CA GLU A 410 19.55 13.52 -23.11
C GLU A 410 19.12 14.50 -24.17
N VAL A 411 19.12 15.78 -23.82
CA VAL A 411 18.69 16.88 -24.71
C VAL A 411 19.82 17.88 -24.85
N ALA A 412 20.27 18.06 -26.08
CA ALA A 412 21.21 19.12 -26.43
C ALA A 412 20.42 20.41 -26.68
N LEU A 413 20.68 21.42 -25.88
CA LEU A 413 20.08 22.76 -25.97
C LEU A 413 21.05 23.70 -26.63
N ARG A 414 20.56 24.55 -27.52
CA ARG A 414 21.31 25.60 -28.20
C ARG A 414 20.69 26.95 -27.86
N ASP A 415 21.49 27.88 -27.35
CA ASP A 415 21.07 29.26 -27.14
C ASP A 415 21.14 30.09 -28.43
N HIS A 416 20.68 31.33 -28.37
CA HIS A 416 20.74 32.25 -29.52
C HIS A 416 22.17 32.71 -29.91
N ALA A 417 23.14 32.49 -29.02
CA ALA A 417 24.56 32.75 -29.28
C ALA A 417 25.29 31.52 -29.85
N GLY A 418 24.56 30.40 -30.10
CA GLY A 418 25.13 29.18 -30.65
C GLY A 418 25.82 28.28 -29.61
N ARG A 419 25.81 28.65 -28.33
CA ARG A 419 26.37 27.81 -27.25
C ARG A 419 25.44 26.65 -27.01
N THR A 420 26.04 25.51 -26.76
CA THR A 420 25.31 24.26 -26.45
C THR A 420 25.44 23.90 -24.98
N GLU A 421 24.35 23.46 -24.37
CA GLU A 421 24.36 22.82 -23.06
C GLU A 421 23.58 21.50 -23.11
N THR A 422 23.93 20.57 -22.25
CA THR A 422 23.28 19.28 -22.16
C THR A 422 22.39 19.21 -20.92
N ARG A 423 21.15 18.76 -21.10
CA ARG A 423 20.18 18.50 -20.02
C ARG A 423 19.60 17.11 -20.17
N TYR A 424 19.07 16.59 -19.07
CA TYR A 424 18.31 15.36 -19.12
C TYR A 424 16.84 15.65 -18.85
N VAL A 425 15.95 15.02 -19.60
CA VAL A 425 14.49 15.16 -19.48
C VAL A 425 13.88 13.80 -19.19
N LEU A 426 13.17 13.69 -18.08
CA LEU A 426 12.31 12.55 -17.78
C LEU A 426 10.95 12.79 -18.43
N VAL A 427 10.55 11.84 -19.26
CA VAL A 427 9.24 11.77 -19.89
C VAL A 427 8.47 10.66 -19.19
N LYS A 428 7.33 10.99 -18.60
CA LYS A 428 6.59 10.06 -17.73
C LYS A 428 5.11 10.07 -18.07
N SER A 429 4.52 8.87 -18.23
CA SER A 429 3.06 8.75 -18.37
C SER A 429 2.35 9.09 -17.06
N VAL A 430 1.25 9.81 -17.17
CA VAL A 430 0.26 10.05 -16.12
C VAL A 430 -1.13 9.61 -16.63
N GLY A 431 -2.20 9.85 -15.89
CA GLY A 431 -3.55 9.50 -16.31
C GLY A 431 -3.93 10.13 -17.66
N TRP A 432 -4.96 9.58 -18.31
CA TRP A 432 -5.50 10.08 -19.56
C TRP A 432 -6.61 11.12 -19.31
N GLY A 433 -6.59 12.21 -20.06
CA GLY A 433 -7.51 13.34 -19.87
C GLY A 433 -7.45 13.86 -18.43
N TRP A 434 -8.59 14.30 -17.89
CA TRP A 434 -8.68 14.85 -16.51
C TRP A 434 -8.15 13.92 -15.42
N LEU A 435 -8.06 12.61 -15.67
CA LEU A 435 -7.51 11.64 -14.73
C LEU A 435 -5.99 11.82 -14.49
N GLY A 436 -5.30 12.61 -15.36
CA GLY A 436 -3.87 12.89 -15.23
C GLY A 436 -3.53 14.33 -14.85
N TYR A 437 -4.49 15.27 -14.89
CA TYR A 437 -4.20 16.70 -14.73
C TYR A 437 -3.71 17.09 -13.33
N HIS A 438 -4.02 16.29 -12.32
CA HIS A 438 -3.49 16.46 -10.95
C HIS A 438 -1.95 16.51 -10.92
N ALA A 439 -1.27 15.81 -11.85
CA ALA A 439 0.18 15.84 -11.97
C ALA A 439 0.71 17.24 -12.30
N PHE A 440 0.05 17.95 -13.22
CA PHE A 440 0.39 19.33 -13.57
C PHE A 440 0.11 20.30 -12.43
N LEU A 441 -1.07 20.18 -11.81
CA LEU A 441 -1.46 21.05 -10.68
C LEU A 441 -0.54 20.86 -9.47
N ALA A 442 -0.14 19.61 -9.19
CA ALA A 442 0.83 19.33 -8.15
C ALA A 442 2.22 19.90 -8.48
N ALA A 443 2.68 19.77 -9.73
CA ALA A 443 3.95 20.32 -10.17
C ALA A 443 4.01 21.85 -10.00
N GLU A 444 2.94 22.53 -10.39
CA GLU A 444 2.83 23.99 -10.28
C GLU A 444 2.79 24.44 -8.81
N ALA A 445 1.98 23.77 -8.01
CA ALA A 445 1.78 24.10 -6.60
C ALA A 445 2.98 23.80 -5.70
N LEU A 446 3.79 22.81 -6.08
CA LEU A 446 4.93 22.29 -5.31
C LEU A 446 6.27 22.63 -5.96
N SER A 447 6.33 23.64 -6.81
CA SER A 447 7.51 24.00 -7.61
C SER A 447 8.80 24.17 -6.80
N ASP A 448 8.72 24.61 -5.54
CA ASP A 448 9.88 24.77 -4.64
C ASP A 448 10.38 23.43 -4.05
N PHE A 449 9.61 22.36 -4.22
CA PHE A 449 9.87 21.06 -3.58
C PHE A 449 10.17 19.94 -4.57
N VAL A 450 9.93 20.14 -5.85
CA VAL A 450 10.01 19.11 -6.89
C VAL A 450 10.99 19.50 -7.98
N PRO A 451 11.55 18.55 -8.75
CA PRO A 451 12.34 18.89 -9.93
C PRO A 451 11.55 19.75 -10.91
N PRO A 452 12.21 20.63 -11.66
CA PRO A 452 11.54 21.51 -12.60
C PRO A 452 10.69 20.74 -13.62
N VAL A 453 9.40 21.04 -13.69
CA VAL A 453 8.48 20.48 -14.67
C VAL A 453 8.45 21.39 -15.90
N LEU A 454 8.53 20.79 -17.09
CA LEU A 454 8.48 21.46 -18.38
C LEU A 454 7.04 21.66 -18.85
N GLY A 455 6.18 20.67 -18.66
CA GLY A 455 4.78 20.70 -19.00
C GLY A 455 4.10 19.34 -19.00
N LEU A 456 2.81 19.35 -19.36
CA LEU A 456 1.97 18.15 -19.51
C LEU A 456 1.28 18.21 -20.88
N ARG A 457 1.35 17.11 -21.65
CA ARG A 457 0.69 17.02 -22.94
C ARG A 457 0.24 15.59 -23.22
N ARG A 458 -1.02 15.38 -23.59
CA ARG A 458 -1.58 14.07 -23.98
C ARG A 458 -1.30 12.97 -22.94
N GLY A 459 -1.44 13.30 -21.66
CA GLY A 459 -1.16 12.37 -20.55
C GLY A 459 0.32 12.00 -20.37
N ILE A 460 1.25 12.79 -20.90
CA ILE A 460 2.70 12.66 -20.72
C ILE A 460 3.23 13.90 -20.00
N LEU A 461 3.84 13.70 -18.84
CA LEU A 461 4.52 14.71 -18.04
C LEU A 461 5.99 14.79 -18.45
N TYR A 462 6.48 16.00 -18.70
CA TYR A 462 7.87 16.29 -19.03
C TYR A 462 8.51 17.05 -17.88
N MET A 463 9.63 16.57 -17.38
CA MET A 463 10.33 17.21 -16.25
C MET A 463 11.83 17.05 -16.38
N GLU A 464 12.60 17.92 -15.75
CA GLU A 464 14.04 17.80 -15.71
C GLU A 464 14.44 16.57 -14.90
N TRP A 465 15.32 15.75 -15.45
CA TRP A 465 15.97 14.67 -14.76
C TRP A 465 17.29 15.18 -14.17
N LEU A 466 17.43 15.13 -12.85
CA LEU A 466 18.60 15.58 -12.11
C LEU A 466 19.43 14.35 -11.71
N PRO A 467 20.53 14.05 -12.44
CA PRO A 467 21.41 12.93 -12.11
C PRO A 467 21.90 13.04 -10.67
N GLN A 468 21.86 11.95 -9.94
CA GLN A 468 22.36 11.90 -8.58
C GLN A 468 23.70 11.17 -8.54
N PRO A 469 24.72 11.71 -7.86
CA PRO A 469 25.94 10.97 -7.58
C PRO A 469 25.61 9.80 -6.61
N ASP A 470 26.38 8.74 -6.68
CA ASP A 470 26.28 7.61 -5.75
C ASP A 470 26.91 7.95 -4.38
N VAL A 471 26.55 9.11 -3.85
CA VAL A 471 27.04 9.60 -2.56
C VAL A 471 25.94 9.47 -1.52
N PRO A 472 26.23 8.90 -0.34
CA PRO A 472 25.27 8.86 0.76
C PRO A 472 24.78 10.26 1.15
N TRP A 473 23.61 10.35 1.74
CA TRP A 473 23.13 11.61 2.32
C TRP A 473 24.10 12.11 3.39
N LEU A 474 24.40 13.38 3.34
CA LEU A 474 25.27 14.03 4.34
C LEU A 474 24.53 14.23 5.67
N ALA A 475 25.28 14.46 6.74
CA ALA A 475 24.70 14.79 8.04
C ALA A 475 23.81 16.05 7.98
N GLU A 476 24.19 17.03 7.14
CA GLU A 476 23.40 18.25 6.89
C GLU A 476 22.06 17.95 6.24
N ASP A 477 22.01 17.01 5.27
CA ASP A 477 20.74 16.57 4.67
C ASP A 477 19.83 15.96 5.73
N ARG A 478 20.39 15.17 6.64
CA ARG A 478 19.67 14.55 7.75
C ARG A 478 19.10 15.59 8.71
N ALA A 479 19.88 16.61 9.07
CA ALA A 479 19.46 17.69 9.96
C ALA A 479 18.35 18.56 9.34
N ALA A 480 18.39 18.80 8.03
CA ALA A 480 17.40 19.59 7.31
C ALA A 480 16.09 18.84 7.03
N LEU A 481 16.14 17.50 7.06
CA LEU A 481 15.06 16.62 6.60
C LEU A 481 13.72 16.85 7.30
N PRO A 482 13.60 16.93 8.66
CA PRO A 482 12.33 17.14 9.33
C PRO A 482 11.63 18.42 8.86
N GLY A 483 12.37 19.53 8.78
CA GLY A 483 11.83 20.81 8.30
C GLY A 483 11.42 20.77 6.84
N ARG A 484 12.19 20.12 5.97
CA ARG A 484 11.90 20.04 4.54
C ARG A 484 10.68 19.16 4.25
N VAL A 485 10.57 18.00 4.90
CA VAL A 485 9.41 17.11 4.80
C VAL A 485 8.16 17.81 5.32
N ALA A 486 8.23 18.43 6.50
CA ALA A 486 7.11 19.17 7.09
C ALA A 486 6.60 20.27 6.15
N SER A 487 7.52 21.06 5.58
CA SER A 487 7.19 22.13 4.63
C SER A 487 6.54 21.60 3.35
N TYR A 488 7.03 20.48 2.81
CA TYR A 488 6.45 19.81 1.66
C TYR A 488 5.02 19.33 1.93
N VAL A 489 4.81 18.60 3.04
CA VAL A 489 3.49 18.07 3.40
C VAL A 489 2.51 19.22 3.68
N ALA A 490 2.96 20.29 4.35
CA ALA A 490 2.14 21.46 4.60
C ALA A 490 1.78 22.23 3.32
N ALA A 491 2.73 22.39 2.39
CA ALA A 491 2.48 23.01 1.09
C ALA A 491 1.45 22.19 0.30
N ARG A 492 1.57 20.86 0.29
CA ARG A 492 0.64 19.95 -0.34
C ARG A 492 -0.75 20.02 0.28
N ALA A 493 -0.86 20.07 1.61
CA ALA A 493 -2.12 20.18 2.34
C ALA A 493 -2.87 21.48 2.03
N ARG A 494 -2.16 22.56 1.76
CA ARG A 494 -2.75 23.85 1.36
C ARG A 494 -3.18 23.87 -0.11
N ALA A 495 -2.29 23.43 -1.01
CA ALA A 495 -2.47 23.61 -2.45
C ALA A 495 -3.32 22.51 -3.11
N LEU A 496 -3.33 21.31 -2.53
CA LEU A 496 -4.05 20.15 -3.06
C LEU A 496 -5.14 19.68 -2.10
N ARG A 497 -5.78 20.65 -1.44
CA ARG A 497 -6.89 20.40 -0.52
C ARG A 497 -8.11 19.90 -1.29
N LEU A 498 -8.79 18.92 -0.72
CA LEU A 498 -10.08 18.41 -1.20
C LEU A 498 -11.23 19.12 -0.48
N ASP A 499 -12.36 19.26 -1.15
CA ASP A 499 -13.57 19.88 -0.56
C ASP A 499 -14.14 19.02 0.57
N ALA A 500 -13.99 17.69 0.46
CA ALA A 500 -14.40 16.73 1.48
C ALA A 500 -13.51 15.47 1.42
N ASP A 501 -13.40 14.77 2.55
CA ASP A 501 -12.76 13.47 2.60
C ASP A 501 -13.63 12.43 1.88
N PRO A 502 -13.15 11.81 0.77
CA PRO A 502 -13.91 10.80 0.08
C PRO A 502 -13.97 9.46 0.84
N GLY A 503 -13.03 9.21 1.76
CA GLY A 503 -12.85 7.93 2.44
C GLY A 503 -14.12 7.38 3.09
N PRO A 504 -14.82 8.12 3.94
CA PRO A 504 -16.05 7.63 4.60
C PRO A 504 -17.18 7.26 3.64
N GLY A 505 -17.24 7.90 2.48
CA GLY A 505 -18.25 7.64 1.45
C GLY A 505 -17.88 6.53 0.46
N LEU A 506 -16.65 6.03 0.50
CA LEU A 506 -16.23 4.94 -0.37
C LEU A 506 -16.78 3.61 0.15
N GLY A 507 -17.36 2.82 -0.74
CA GLY A 507 -17.79 1.46 -0.41
C GLY A 507 -16.59 0.59 0.02
N THR A 508 -16.89 -0.49 0.74
CA THR A 508 -15.91 -1.39 1.37
C THR A 508 -14.76 -1.84 0.44
N ARG A 509 -15.00 -1.94 -0.85
CA ARG A 509 -14.02 -2.36 -1.85
C ARG A 509 -13.01 -1.28 -2.24
N HIS A 510 -13.26 -0.04 -1.87
CA HIS A 510 -12.41 1.11 -2.19
C HIS A 510 -11.72 1.72 -0.97
N GLN A 511 -12.00 1.24 0.24
CA GLN A 511 -11.38 1.70 1.49
C GLN A 511 -10.17 0.81 1.87
N LYS A 512 -9.20 0.67 0.97
CA LYS A 512 -8.10 -0.29 1.16
C LYS A 512 -7.26 -0.04 2.41
N GLY A 513 -6.93 1.20 2.71
CA GLY A 513 -6.18 1.56 3.91
C GLY A 513 -6.93 1.21 5.18
N LEU A 514 -8.21 1.61 5.26
CA LEU A 514 -9.08 1.27 6.40
C LEU A 514 -9.30 -0.24 6.52
N ASP A 515 -9.43 -0.94 5.40
CA ASP A 515 -9.56 -2.40 5.38
C ASP A 515 -8.32 -3.11 5.88
N LEU A 516 -7.14 -2.64 5.46
CA LEU A 516 -5.86 -3.19 5.86
C LEU A 516 -5.65 -3.00 7.37
N LEU A 517 -5.84 -1.79 7.86
CA LEU A 517 -5.70 -1.47 9.28
C LEU A 517 -6.74 -2.21 10.14
N ALA A 518 -8.02 -2.17 9.76
CA ALA A 518 -9.07 -2.89 10.49
C ALA A 518 -8.85 -4.40 10.45
N GLY A 519 -8.32 -4.92 9.34
CA GLY A 519 -7.92 -6.33 9.20
C GLY A 519 -6.83 -6.71 10.21
N ALA A 520 -5.76 -5.95 10.31
CA ALA A 520 -4.69 -6.15 11.28
C ALA A 520 -5.20 -6.04 12.72
N LEU A 521 -5.92 -4.95 13.04
CA LEU A 521 -6.41 -4.69 14.39
C LEU A 521 -7.49 -5.69 14.84
N SER A 522 -8.24 -6.30 13.92
CA SER A 522 -9.23 -7.32 14.25
C SER A 522 -8.61 -8.61 14.79
N GLY A 523 -7.32 -8.83 14.56
CA GLY A 523 -6.55 -9.94 15.15
C GLY A 523 -6.59 -9.97 16.67
N ALA A 524 -6.79 -8.81 17.34
CA ALA A 524 -6.95 -8.70 18.79
C ALA A 524 -8.11 -9.56 19.36
N TYR A 525 -9.09 -9.91 18.53
CA TYR A 525 -10.24 -10.74 18.95
C TYR A 525 -9.96 -12.25 18.84
N GLY A 526 -8.80 -12.67 18.34
CA GLY A 526 -8.22 -14.01 18.40
C GLY A 526 -8.84 -15.03 17.45
N SER A 527 -10.14 -15.29 17.48
CA SER A 527 -10.79 -16.23 16.56
C SER A 527 -11.16 -15.57 15.23
N LYS A 528 -10.98 -16.27 14.10
CA LYS A 528 -11.37 -15.75 12.77
C LYS A 528 -12.83 -15.26 12.72
N PRO A 529 -13.85 -15.97 13.26
CA PRO A 529 -15.22 -15.49 13.30
C PRO A 529 -15.37 -14.16 14.05
N ALA A 530 -14.81 -14.05 15.26
CA ALA A 530 -14.88 -12.83 16.05
C ALA A 530 -14.15 -11.66 15.36
N ALA A 531 -13.00 -11.93 14.77
CA ALA A 531 -12.23 -10.95 14.00
C ALA A 531 -13.03 -10.42 12.79
N MET A 532 -13.68 -11.29 12.02
CA MET A 532 -14.51 -10.89 10.87
C MET A 532 -15.70 -10.02 11.28
N LEU A 533 -16.42 -10.40 12.33
CA LEU A 533 -17.55 -9.60 12.84
C LEU A 533 -17.08 -8.21 13.32
N LYS A 534 -15.98 -8.14 14.02
CA LYS A 534 -15.45 -6.86 14.55
C LYS A 534 -14.77 -6.00 13.51
N ARG A 535 -14.24 -6.57 12.42
CA ARG A 535 -13.57 -5.83 11.36
C ARG A 535 -14.44 -4.74 10.76
N ALA A 536 -15.69 -5.03 10.48
CA ALA A 536 -16.63 -4.06 9.91
C ALA A 536 -16.90 -2.90 10.89
N ARG A 537 -17.06 -3.20 12.19
CA ARG A 537 -17.18 -2.17 13.23
C ARG A 537 -15.91 -1.32 13.34
N LEU A 538 -14.73 -1.95 13.38
CA LEU A 538 -13.45 -1.24 13.43
C LEU A 538 -13.26 -0.29 12.25
N ARG A 539 -13.64 -0.73 11.03
CA ARG A 539 -13.62 0.16 9.88
C ARG A 539 -14.47 1.40 10.09
N HIS A 540 -15.68 1.24 10.62
CA HIS A 540 -16.55 2.37 10.92
C HIS A 540 -15.95 3.29 11.99
N GLU A 541 -15.36 2.76 13.04
CA GLU A 541 -14.72 3.53 14.10
C GLU A 541 -13.45 4.26 13.64
N LEU A 542 -12.69 3.67 12.71
CA LEU A 542 -11.52 4.28 12.10
C LEU A 542 -11.86 5.25 10.97
N SER A 543 -13.08 5.17 10.40
CA SER A 543 -13.55 5.98 9.27
C SER A 543 -13.98 7.39 9.74
N ARG A 544 -13.07 8.10 10.40
CA ARG A 544 -13.29 9.52 10.73
C ARG A 544 -12.81 10.38 9.57
N PRO A 545 -13.62 11.35 9.11
CA PRO A 545 -13.17 12.27 8.07
C PRO A 545 -11.93 13.04 8.53
N SER A 546 -10.98 13.21 7.63
CA SER A 546 -9.84 14.09 7.89
C SER A 546 -10.34 15.54 8.03
N PRO A 547 -9.90 16.30 9.03
CA PRO A 547 -10.21 17.74 9.13
C PRO A 547 -9.48 18.55 8.05
N VAL A 548 -8.44 18.01 7.46
CA VAL A 548 -7.62 18.61 6.39
C VAL A 548 -7.52 17.64 5.22
N PRO A 549 -8.65 17.32 4.54
CA PRO A 549 -8.64 16.35 3.46
C PRO A 549 -7.76 16.86 2.31
N THR A 550 -6.82 16.05 1.90
CA THR A 550 -5.75 16.44 0.96
C THR A 550 -5.49 15.33 -0.04
N LEU A 551 -5.15 15.68 -1.26
CA LEU A 551 -4.55 14.75 -2.21
C LEU A 551 -3.10 14.51 -1.75
N ILE A 552 -2.91 13.56 -0.83
CA ILE A 552 -1.62 13.26 -0.19
C ILE A 552 -0.62 12.66 -1.20
N ASP A 553 0.65 12.60 -0.82
CA ASP A 553 1.69 11.92 -1.63
C ASP A 553 1.53 10.40 -1.57
N GLY A 554 1.48 9.82 -0.38
CA GLY A 554 1.36 8.38 -0.16
C GLY A 554 2.62 7.58 -0.50
N LYS A 555 3.77 8.25 -0.75
CA LYS A 555 5.07 7.64 -1.03
C LYS A 555 6.21 8.48 -0.47
N MET A 556 6.34 8.57 0.83
CA MET A 556 7.39 9.35 1.49
C MET A 556 8.67 8.54 1.72
N ARG A 557 9.08 7.73 0.73
CA ARG A 557 10.24 6.86 0.81
C ARG A 557 11.54 7.64 0.57
N ARG A 558 12.64 7.21 1.21
CA ARG A 558 13.96 7.86 1.10
C ARG A 558 14.47 7.99 -0.33
N GLN A 559 14.28 6.96 -1.16
CA GLN A 559 14.72 6.95 -2.56
C GLN A 559 13.95 7.91 -3.48
N GLU A 560 12.86 8.49 -2.99
CA GLU A 560 12.04 9.48 -3.69
C GLU A 560 12.48 10.92 -3.41
N TRP A 561 13.55 11.10 -2.64
CA TRP A 561 14.13 12.40 -2.33
C TRP A 561 15.53 12.49 -2.91
N ILE A 562 15.79 13.54 -3.68
CA ILE A 562 17.06 13.79 -4.34
C ILE A 562 17.68 15.10 -3.86
N ARG A 563 19.01 15.19 -3.95
CA ARG A 563 19.76 16.41 -3.63
C ARG A 563 19.89 17.26 -4.88
N SER A 564 19.64 18.56 -4.76
CA SER A 564 19.87 19.51 -5.83
C SER A 564 20.14 20.90 -5.26
N ALA A 565 21.23 21.52 -5.67
CA ALA A 565 21.60 22.91 -5.31
C ALA A 565 21.47 23.23 -3.81
N GLY A 566 21.90 22.30 -2.93
CA GLY A 566 21.88 22.49 -1.47
C GLY A 566 20.50 22.28 -0.83
N SER A 567 19.52 21.72 -1.56
CA SER A 567 18.19 21.39 -1.05
C SER A 567 17.78 19.96 -1.40
N LEU A 568 16.80 19.43 -0.68
CA LEU A 568 16.17 18.16 -0.98
C LEU A 568 14.90 18.40 -1.81
N LEU A 569 14.80 17.71 -2.95
CA LEU A 569 13.62 17.71 -3.82
C LEU A 569 12.93 16.36 -3.80
N LYS A 570 11.59 16.39 -3.79
CA LYS A 570 10.73 15.20 -3.86
C LYS A 570 10.47 14.82 -5.31
N THR A 571 10.83 13.60 -5.69
CA THR A 571 10.44 13.00 -6.97
C THR A 571 9.15 12.17 -6.82
N ASP A 572 8.56 11.72 -7.91
CA ASP A 572 7.32 10.92 -7.93
C ASP A 572 6.14 11.60 -7.18
N PHE A 573 6.15 12.91 -7.15
CA PHE A 573 5.21 13.78 -6.41
C PHE A 573 3.79 13.77 -6.98
N GLU A 574 3.61 13.35 -8.21
CA GLU A 574 2.31 13.23 -8.88
C GLU A 574 1.55 11.96 -8.46
N GLN A 575 2.15 11.07 -7.70
CA GLN A 575 1.45 10.01 -6.99
C GLN A 575 0.53 10.61 -5.94
N HIS A 576 -0.44 9.85 -5.50
CA HIS A 576 -1.39 10.30 -4.48
C HIS A 576 -2.08 9.10 -3.81
N GLY A 577 -2.62 9.33 -2.64
CA GLY A 577 -3.26 8.30 -1.82
C GLY A 577 -4.64 7.83 -2.31
N LEU A 578 -5.14 8.32 -3.46
CA LEU A 578 -6.50 8.05 -3.95
C LEU A 578 -6.48 7.35 -5.31
N GLY A 579 -7.18 6.20 -5.41
CA GLY A 579 -7.32 5.46 -6.66
C GLY A 579 -7.74 4.01 -6.46
N LYS A 580 -7.66 3.19 -7.51
CA LYS A 580 -8.04 1.77 -7.43
C LYS A 580 -6.98 0.95 -6.69
N THR A 581 -5.73 1.31 -6.79
CA THR A 581 -4.59 0.57 -6.26
C THR A 581 -4.02 1.17 -4.98
N GLU A 582 -4.32 2.42 -4.69
CA GLU A 582 -3.86 3.19 -3.55
C GLU A 582 -4.65 2.85 -2.28
N LEU A 583 -4.16 3.35 -1.14
CA LEU A 583 -4.78 3.12 0.16
C LEU A 583 -6.09 3.89 0.38
N ASN A 584 -6.39 4.86 -0.47
CA ASN A 584 -7.54 5.77 -0.38
C ASN A 584 -7.56 6.54 0.94
N VAL A 585 -6.45 7.17 1.24
CA VAL A 585 -6.23 8.03 2.41
C VAL A 585 -6.06 9.47 1.94
N SER A 586 -6.65 10.40 2.66
CA SER A 586 -6.62 11.83 2.37
C SER A 586 -6.11 12.69 3.54
N ASP A 587 -5.62 12.08 4.62
CA ASP A 587 -5.08 12.79 5.78
C ASP A 587 -3.57 13.02 5.64
N PRO A 588 -3.08 14.28 5.66
CA PRO A 588 -1.64 14.58 5.63
C PRO A 588 -0.82 13.91 6.75
N ALA A 589 -1.47 13.56 7.87
CA ALA A 589 -0.82 12.79 8.93
C ALA A 589 -0.28 11.43 8.45
N TYR A 590 -0.81 10.88 7.35
CA TYR A 590 -0.29 9.66 6.74
C TYR A 590 1.08 9.89 6.08
N ASP A 591 1.27 10.98 5.33
CA ASP A 591 2.55 11.34 4.74
C ASP A 591 3.64 11.56 5.81
N LEU A 592 3.26 12.22 6.92
CA LEU A 592 4.16 12.38 8.07
C LEU A 592 4.51 11.02 8.70
N ALA A 593 3.53 10.15 8.85
CA ALA A 593 3.72 8.79 9.40
C ALA A 593 4.64 7.93 8.51
N GLU A 594 4.47 7.97 7.20
CA GLU A 594 5.34 7.30 6.24
C GLU A 594 6.77 7.86 6.29
N ALA A 595 6.93 9.17 6.37
CA ALA A 595 8.25 9.79 6.51
C ALA A 595 8.94 9.35 7.81
N ILE A 596 8.24 9.34 8.94
CA ILE A 596 8.78 8.87 10.22
C ILE A 596 9.28 7.42 10.10
N LEU A 597 8.50 6.55 9.45
CA LEU A 597 8.88 5.15 9.21
C LEU A 597 10.09 5.05 8.28
N HIS A 598 10.01 5.62 7.08
CA HIS A 598 10.99 5.35 6.02
C HIS A 598 12.32 6.10 6.19
N PHE A 599 12.34 7.16 6.97
CA PHE A 599 13.57 7.86 7.35
C PHE A 599 14.11 7.40 8.69
N ASP A 600 13.44 6.47 9.37
CA ASP A 600 13.81 5.98 10.72
C ASP A 600 14.08 7.16 11.67
N LEU A 601 13.10 8.07 11.78
CA LEU A 601 13.25 9.28 12.57
C LEU A 601 13.30 8.96 14.07
N SER A 602 14.30 9.47 14.75
CA SER A 602 14.37 9.46 16.21
C SER A 602 13.22 10.27 16.82
N ALA A 603 12.96 10.07 18.11
CA ALA A 603 11.89 10.81 18.80
C ALA A 603 12.07 12.33 18.75
N ALA A 604 13.32 12.82 18.76
CA ALA A 604 13.62 14.24 18.64
C ALA A 604 13.37 14.77 17.22
N GLU A 605 13.74 13.99 16.19
CA GLU A 605 13.47 14.35 14.80
C GLU A 605 11.97 14.28 14.48
N GLU A 606 11.25 13.33 15.05
CA GLU A 606 9.79 13.26 14.95
C GLU A 606 9.13 14.50 15.58
N GLU A 607 9.55 14.87 16.78
CA GLU A 607 9.04 16.09 17.43
C GLU A 607 9.33 17.34 16.60
N ALA A 608 10.56 17.48 16.08
CA ALA A 608 10.92 18.56 15.19
C ALA A 608 10.07 18.59 13.91
N LEU A 609 9.83 17.42 13.29
CA LEU A 609 8.95 17.29 12.12
C LEU A 609 7.54 17.81 12.43
N LEU A 610 6.95 17.41 13.55
CA LEU A 610 5.60 17.80 13.93
C LEU A 610 5.50 19.29 14.28
N GLN A 611 6.50 19.85 14.98
CA GLN A 611 6.57 21.29 15.28
C GLN A 611 6.64 22.12 14.00
N HIS A 612 7.51 21.73 13.05
CA HIS A 612 7.61 22.40 11.76
C HIS A 612 6.31 22.28 10.95
N TYR A 613 5.68 21.11 10.96
CA TYR A 613 4.42 20.90 10.25
C TYR A 613 3.29 21.75 10.82
N ARG A 614 3.07 21.73 12.15
CA ARG A 614 2.06 22.57 12.82
C ARG A 614 2.26 24.05 12.50
N LYS A 615 3.49 24.53 12.63
CA LYS A 615 3.82 25.94 12.30
C LYS A 615 3.52 26.28 10.83
N ALA A 616 3.79 25.36 9.90
CA ALA A 616 3.61 25.62 8.47
C ALA A 616 2.17 25.43 7.99
N SER A 617 1.40 24.51 8.60
CA SER A 617 0.04 24.15 8.16
C SER A 617 -1.08 24.76 9.01
N GLY A 618 -0.83 25.07 10.29
CA GLY A 618 -1.86 25.45 11.27
C GLY A 618 -2.68 24.25 11.79
N ASP A 619 -2.30 23.03 11.49
CA ASP A 619 -3.01 21.81 11.91
C ASP A 619 -2.54 21.36 13.31
N GLU A 620 -3.05 22.00 14.35
CA GLU A 620 -2.67 21.70 15.74
C GLU A 620 -3.12 20.31 16.22
N ALA A 621 -4.14 19.73 15.58
CA ALA A 621 -4.71 18.43 15.96
C ALA A 621 -4.05 17.23 15.25
N VAL A 622 -2.94 17.42 14.53
CA VAL A 622 -2.27 16.35 13.77
C VAL A 622 -1.84 15.18 14.64
N GLU A 623 -1.38 15.45 15.86
CA GLU A 623 -0.89 14.43 16.80
C GLU A 623 -1.96 13.42 17.21
N GLU A 624 -3.23 13.89 17.33
CA GLU A 624 -4.37 13.03 17.68
C GLU A 624 -4.63 11.94 16.61
N ARG A 625 -4.28 12.24 15.35
CA ARG A 625 -4.49 11.36 14.21
C ARG A 625 -3.25 10.53 13.86
N LEU A 626 -2.08 10.97 14.34
CA LEU A 626 -0.79 10.42 13.92
C LEU A 626 -0.62 8.94 14.31
N PHE A 627 -1.10 8.53 15.48
CA PHE A 627 -0.92 7.16 15.98
C PHE A 627 -1.52 6.11 15.02
N PHE A 628 -2.78 6.27 14.61
CA PHE A 628 -3.42 5.33 13.70
C PHE A 628 -2.87 5.43 12.27
N ASN A 629 -2.42 6.61 11.84
CA ASN A 629 -1.72 6.77 10.57
C ASN A 629 -0.35 6.08 10.58
N LYS A 630 0.39 6.10 11.69
CA LYS A 630 1.62 5.31 11.86
C LYS A 630 1.36 3.81 11.85
N LEU A 631 0.29 3.34 12.51
CA LEU A 631 -0.12 1.94 12.42
C LEU A 631 -0.47 1.55 10.99
N LEU A 632 -1.17 2.41 10.26
CA LEU A 632 -1.49 2.17 8.85
C LEU A 632 -0.24 2.15 7.98
N ALA A 633 0.65 3.12 8.10
CA ALA A 633 1.90 3.19 7.33
C ALA A 633 2.78 1.94 7.56
N GLY A 634 2.99 1.56 8.81
CA GLY A 634 3.74 0.35 9.16
C GLY A 634 3.08 -0.93 8.65
N THR A 635 1.75 -1.05 8.78
CA THR A 635 1.00 -2.22 8.29
C THR A 635 1.01 -2.30 6.76
N ALA A 636 0.92 -1.16 6.07
CA ALA A 636 1.01 -1.09 4.62
C ALA A 636 2.41 -1.47 4.12
N ALA A 637 3.45 -0.96 4.76
CA ALA A 637 4.84 -1.31 4.45
C ALA A 637 5.12 -2.80 4.68
N LEU A 638 4.65 -3.36 5.80
CA LEU A 638 4.75 -4.79 6.12
C LEU A 638 4.06 -5.67 5.06
N SER A 639 2.83 -5.31 4.68
CA SER A 639 2.05 -6.03 3.66
C SER A 639 2.72 -5.94 2.29
N ALA A 640 3.20 -4.76 1.89
CA ALA A 640 3.87 -4.56 0.61
C ALA A 640 5.17 -5.37 0.52
N ALA A 641 5.98 -5.38 1.59
CA ALA A 641 7.20 -6.18 1.66
C ALA A 641 6.91 -7.68 1.50
N LEU A 642 5.91 -8.21 2.22
CA LEU A 642 5.49 -9.60 2.12
C LEU A 642 4.95 -9.97 0.74
N ASP A 643 4.21 -9.07 0.09
CA ASP A 643 3.67 -9.32 -1.24
C ASP A 643 4.75 -9.31 -2.31
N ASN A 644 5.76 -8.43 -2.17
CA ASN A 644 6.92 -8.40 -3.07
C ASN A 644 7.84 -9.61 -2.89
N LEU A 645 8.02 -10.10 -1.65
CA LEU A 645 8.78 -11.32 -1.37
C LEU A 645 8.15 -12.59 -1.96
N LYS A 646 6.84 -12.58 -2.23
CA LYS A 646 6.15 -13.70 -2.91
C LYS A 646 6.32 -13.66 -4.42
N ASP A 647 6.78 -12.56 -4.99
CA ASP A 647 6.89 -12.40 -6.44
C ASP A 647 8.27 -12.84 -6.95
N PRO A 648 8.37 -13.97 -7.69
CA PRO A 648 9.65 -14.47 -8.16
C PRO A 648 10.34 -13.55 -9.17
N ARG A 649 9.60 -12.67 -9.85
CA ARG A 649 10.17 -11.68 -10.79
C ARG A 649 11.02 -10.64 -10.07
N LEU A 650 10.73 -10.40 -8.79
CA LEU A 650 11.42 -9.45 -7.91
C LEU A 650 12.52 -10.11 -7.07
N SER A 651 12.88 -11.36 -7.36
CA SER A 651 13.87 -12.14 -6.58
C SER A 651 15.20 -11.42 -6.39
N HIS A 652 15.63 -10.65 -7.39
CA HIS A 652 16.86 -9.85 -7.33
C HIS A 652 16.80 -8.71 -6.28
N ARG A 653 15.61 -8.36 -5.78
CA ARG A 653 15.37 -7.35 -4.74
C ARG A 653 14.85 -7.94 -3.42
N HIS A 654 14.73 -9.25 -3.30
CA HIS A 654 14.18 -9.85 -2.10
C HIS A 654 14.94 -9.48 -0.82
N ALA A 655 16.26 -9.26 -0.88
CA ALA A 655 17.04 -8.79 0.26
C ALA A 655 16.59 -7.40 0.74
N GLU A 656 16.27 -6.49 -0.20
CA GLU A 656 15.72 -5.16 0.10
C GLU A 656 14.33 -5.27 0.75
N PHE A 657 13.44 -6.10 0.19
CA PHE A 657 12.10 -6.31 0.75
C PHE A 657 12.11 -6.99 2.11
N ASN A 658 13.05 -7.93 2.34
CA ASN A 658 13.29 -8.51 3.66
C ASN A 658 13.68 -7.43 4.69
N ARG A 659 14.57 -6.50 4.32
CA ARG A 659 14.94 -5.37 5.17
C ARG A 659 13.73 -4.51 5.49
N GLY A 660 12.94 -4.13 4.48
CA GLY A 660 11.71 -3.36 4.68
C GLY A 660 10.69 -4.07 5.57
N TYR A 661 10.57 -5.41 5.49
CA TYR A 661 9.74 -6.21 6.39
C TYR A 661 10.21 -6.08 7.85
N ILE A 662 11.51 -6.23 8.09
CA ILE A 662 12.11 -6.13 9.42
C ILE A 662 11.92 -4.73 10.01
N GLU A 663 12.18 -3.70 9.22
CA GLU A 663 12.03 -2.29 9.61
C GLU A 663 10.57 -1.95 9.95
N ALA A 664 9.63 -2.32 9.11
CA ALA A 664 8.21 -2.09 9.35
C ALA A 664 7.71 -2.82 10.62
N ARG A 665 8.15 -4.06 10.82
CA ARG A 665 7.80 -4.84 12.02
C ARG A 665 8.39 -4.22 13.29
N ALA A 666 9.66 -3.82 13.27
CA ALA A 666 10.31 -3.16 14.39
C ALA A 666 9.65 -1.81 14.72
N PHE A 667 9.31 -1.02 13.69
CA PHE A 667 8.58 0.24 13.84
C PHE A 667 7.23 0.04 14.54
N LEU A 668 6.41 -0.90 14.07
CA LEU A 668 5.09 -1.19 14.65
C LEU A 668 5.23 -1.66 16.10
N THR A 669 6.21 -2.50 16.38
CA THR A 669 6.49 -3.02 17.71
C THR A 669 6.93 -1.91 18.67
N ALA A 670 7.87 -1.05 18.26
CA ALA A 670 8.32 0.10 19.05
C ALA A 670 7.22 1.14 19.26
N LEU A 671 6.38 1.38 18.24
CA LEU A 671 5.22 2.30 18.32
C LEU A 671 4.23 1.84 19.39
N THR A 672 3.85 0.56 19.36
CA THR A 672 2.89 0.01 20.34
C THR A 672 3.49 -0.08 21.76
N ALA A 673 4.77 -0.41 21.89
CA ALA A 673 5.49 -0.38 23.14
C ALA A 673 5.51 1.02 23.75
N ARG A 674 5.76 2.07 22.97
CA ARG A 674 5.72 3.46 23.42
C ARG A 674 4.34 3.87 23.95
N VAL A 675 3.28 3.53 23.23
CA VAL A 675 1.91 3.86 23.64
C VAL A 675 1.51 3.11 24.92
N CYS A 676 1.80 1.81 25.00
CA CYS A 676 1.51 1.00 26.18
C CYS A 676 2.38 1.41 27.37
N GLY A 677 3.66 1.68 27.13
CA GLY A 677 4.64 2.05 28.14
C GLY A 677 4.34 3.37 28.85
N ARG A 678 3.72 4.34 28.16
CA ARG A 678 3.27 5.60 28.82
C ARG A 678 2.41 5.37 30.05
N ARG A 679 1.68 4.24 30.10
CA ARG A 679 0.77 3.91 31.21
C ARG A 679 1.44 3.20 32.37
N CYS A 680 2.57 2.55 32.14
CA CYS A 680 3.27 1.80 33.16
C CYS A 680 4.61 2.43 33.55
N ARG A 681 5.00 3.53 32.93
CA ARG A 681 6.25 4.21 33.23
C ARG A 681 6.25 4.76 34.66
N PRO A 682 7.29 4.47 35.45
CA PRO A 682 7.36 4.97 36.81
C PRO A 682 7.46 6.51 36.84
N ALA A 683 6.89 7.14 37.85
CA ALA A 683 6.95 8.58 38.05
C ALA A 683 8.38 9.10 38.30
N ARG A 684 9.29 8.24 38.75
CA ARG A 684 10.70 8.54 38.95
C ARG A 684 11.57 7.82 37.93
N PRO A 685 12.75 8.36 37.57
CA PRO A 685 13.70 7.65 36.76
C PRO A 685 13.97 6.22 37.25
N PRO A 686 14.15 5.25 36.33
CA PRO A 686 14.47 3.88 36.71
C PRO A 686 15.77 3.83 37.52
N ARG A 687 15.77 3.01 38.57
CA ARG A 687 16.94 2.76 39.42
C ARG A 687 17.00 1.29 39.78
N TRP A 688 18.19 0.78 39.94
CA TRP A 688 18.40 -0.56 40.48
C TRP A 688 17.86 -0.65 41.90
N SER A 689 16.98 -1.62 42.14
CA SER A 689 16.36 -1.87 43.47
C SER A 689 15.94 -3.32 43.63
N SER A 690 15.85 -3.79 44.88
CA SER A 690 15.34 -5.12 45.19
C SER A 690 13.81 -5.09 45.38
N PRO A 691 13.08 -6.10 44.90
CA PRO A 691 13.58 -7.16 44.03
C PRO A 691 13.77 -6.66 42.58
N LEU A 692 14.74 -7.27 41.87
CA LEU A 692 14.89 -7.15 40.43
C LEU A 692 14.04 -8.21 39.74
N VAL A 693 13.18 -7.84 38.84
CA VAL A 693 12.40 -8.75 37.97
C VAL A 693 12.97 -8.73 36.58
N ALA A 694 13.67 -9.78 36.18
CA ALA A 694 14.15 -10.03 34.83
C ALA A 694 13.09 -10.82 34.05
N MET A 695 12.56 -10.27 32.94
CA MET A 695 11.52 -10.93 32.17
C MET A 695 11.84 -11.02 30.69
N ASP A 696 11.36 -12.10 30.05
CA ASP A 696 11.39 -12.21 28.61
C ASP A 696 10.34 -11.27 27.99
N ILE A 697 10.53 -10.93 26.71
CA ILE A 697 9.58 -10.13 25.93
C ILE A 697 8.59 -11.05 25.20
N ASP A 698 9.08 -11.87 24.28
CA ASP A 698 8.22 -12.68 23.41
C ASP A 698 7.59 -13.84 24.20
N GLY A 699 6.25 -13.91 24.19
CA GLY A 699 5.49 -14.89 24.96
C GLY A 699 5.19 -14.48 26.41
N VAL A 700 5.94 -13.54 26.99
CA VAL A 700 5.75 -13.02 28.35
C VAL A 700 5.15 -11.63 28.37
N LEU A 701 5.93 -10.61 27.99
CA LEU A 701 5.46 -9.22 27.93
C LEU A 701 4.63 -8.97 26.67
N ASP A 702 5.04 -9.52 25.54
CA ASP A 702 4.38 -9.40 24.25
C ASP A 702 3.88 -10.77 23.73
N LYS A 703 2.89 -10.69 22.84
CA LYS A 703 2.52 -11.79 21.94
C LYS A 703 2.20 -11.22 20.56
N ASP A 704 2.20 -12.05 19.54
CA ASP A 704 1.75 -11.63 18.21
C ASP A 704 0.22 -11.45 18.21
N ILE A 705 -0.23 -10.19 18.09
CA ILE A 705 -1.65 -9.84 18.14
C ILE A 705 -2.14 -9.37 16.79
N PHE A 706 -1.36 -8.50 16.15
CA PHE A 706 -1.77 -7.74 14.97
C PHE A 706 -1.00 -8.14 13.70
N GLY A 707 -0.35 -9.31 13.71
CA GLY A 707 0.66 -9.69 12.73
C GLY A 707 2.05 -9.15 13.08
N PHE A 708 2.17 -8.49 14.23
CA PHE A 708 3.42 -8.08 14.87
C PHE A 708 3.27 -8.16 16.41
N PRO A 709 4.37 -8.25 17.16
CA PRO A 709 4.33 -8.33 18.61
C PRO A 709 3.81 -7.05 19.27
N SER A 710 2.97 -7.24 20.28
CA SER A 710 2.49 -6.16 21.16
C SER A 710 2.10 -6.71 22.51
N THR A 711 2.18 -5.89 23.55
CA THR A 711 1.64 -6.24 24.87
C THR A 711 0.11 -6.11 24.87
N THR A 712 -0.52 -6.67 25.91
CA THR A 712 -1.97 -6.56 26.16
C THR A 712 -2.24 -5.70 27.39
N ALA A 713 -3.53 -5.49 27.72
CA ALA A 713 -3.90 -4.76 28.91
C ALA A 713 -3.38 -5.44 30.20
N ALA A 714 -3.36 -6.77 30.25
CA ALA A 714 -2.79 -7.53 31.35
C ALA A 714 -1.27 -7.33 31.46
N GLY A 715 -0.56 -7.22 30.34
CA GLY A 715 0.88 -6.92 30.35
C GLY A 715 1.19 -5.52 30.85
N VAL A 716 0.42 -4.52 30.41
CA VAL A 716 0.52 -3.14 30.92
C VAL A 716 0.28 -3.10 32.43
N GLU A 717 -0.77 -3.78 32.93
CA GLU A 717 -1.08 -3.85 34.36
C GLU A 717 0.05 -4.53 35.14
N ALA A 718 0.63 -5.60 34.58
CA ALA A 718 1.72 -6.33 35.24
C ALA A 718 2.95 -5.45 35.46
N VAL A 719 3.43 -4.75 34.44
CA VAL A 719 4.58 -3.84 34.55
C VAL A 719 4.26 -2.66 35.47
N SER A 720 3.05 -2.09 35.37
CA SER A 720 2.61 -1.01 36.25
C SER A 720 2.61 -1.43 37.74
N LEU A 721 2.16 -2.66 38.03
CA LEU A 721 2.18 -3.20 39.41
C LEU A 721 3.61 -3.37 39.95
N LEU A 722 4.55 -3.87 39.15
CA LEU A 722 5.95 -3.99 39.55
C LEU A 722 6.52 -2.63 39.92
N HIS A 723 6.34 -1.63 39.10
CA HIS A 723 6.80 -0.27 39.37
C HIS A 723 6.12 0.35 40.58
N ALA A 724 4.81 0.15 40.75
CA ALA A 724 4.05 0.68 41.88
C ALA A 724 4.50 0.09 43.22
N HIS A 725 5.11 -1.12 43.21
CA HIS A 725 5.65 -1.80 44.40
C HIS A 725 7.18 -1.64 44.53
N GLY A 726 7.80 -0.78 43.72
CA GLY A 726 9.22 -0.44 43.83
C GLY A 726 10.19 -1.50 43.27
N ALA A 727 9.69 -2.52 42.56
CA ALA A 727 10.53 -3.51 41.90
C ALA A 727 11.26 -2.90 40.70
N ALA A 728 12.55 -3.19 40.57
CA ALA A 728 13.29 -2.89 39.35
C ALA A 728 12.91 -3.94 38.27
N VAL A 729 12.76 -3.48 37.01
CA VAL A 729 12.42 -4.36 35.89
C VAL A 729 13.58 -4.36 34.90
N ALA A 730 14.09 -5.53 34.52
CA ALA A 730 15.03 -5.72 33.45
C ALA A 730 14.45 -6.68 32.39
N LEU A 731 14.87 -6.52 31.14
CA LEU A 731 14.46 -7.39 30.04
C LEU A 731 15.54 -8.44 29.75
N ASN A 732 15.14 -9.65 29.35
CA ASN A 732 16.07 -10.70 28.96
C ASN A 732 15.52 -11.50 27.77
N THR A 733 15.97 -11.19 26.55
CA THR A 733 15.25 -11.57 25.35
C THR A 733 16.17 -12.01 24.21
N ALA A 734 15.57 -12.64 23.23
CA ALA A 734 16.15 -12.95 21.93
C ALA A 734 16.25 -11.73 20.98
N ARG A 735 15.58 -10.64 21.28
CA ARG A 735 15.53 -9.45 20.42
C ARG A 735 16.85 -8.70 20.40
N THR A 736 17.01 -7.84 19.40
CA THR A 736 18.21 -7.03 19.21
C THR A 736 18.41 -6.00 20.33
N LEU A 737 19.65 -5.55 20.51
CA LEU A 737 19.96 -4.51 21.50
C LEU A 737 19.15 -3.21 21.26
N GLY A 738 18.94 -2.84 20.01
CA GLY A 738 18.12 -1.67 19.66
C GLY A 738 16.68 -1.81 20.17
N GLU A 739 16.04 -2.95 19.95
CA GLU A 739 14.70 -3.23 20.47
C GLU A 739 14.65 -3.24 22.01
N VAL A 740 15.65 -3.83 22.66
CA VAL A 740 15.77 -3.79 24.15
C VAL A 740 15.85 -2.37 24.66
N LYS A 741 16.67 -1.51 24.03
CA LYS A 741 16.77 -0.09 24.39
C LYS A 741 15.42 0.63 24.23
N ASP A 742 14.70 0.42 23.14
CA ASP A 742 13.40 1.03 22.88
C ASP A 742 12.34 0.58 23.91
N TYR A 743 12.34 -0.70 24.27
CA TYR A 743 11.45 -1.25 25.28
C TYR A 743 11.77 -0.71 26.68
N CYS A 744 13.04 -0.70 27.08
CA CYS A 744 13.46 -0.15 28.37
C CYS A 744 13.06 1.33 28.50
N ARG A 745 13.29 2.13 27.46
CA ARG A 745 12.87 3.54 27.43
C ARG A 745 11.35 3.68 27.52
N SER A 746 10.60 2.80 26.84
CA SER A 746 9.14 2.83 26.83
C SER A 746 8.56 2.43 28.18
N TYR A 747 8.99 1.31 28.73
CA TYR A 747 8.42 0.71 29.95
C TYR A 747 9.12 1.16 31.24
N GLY A 748 10.22 1.90 31.17
CA GLY A 748 10.96 2.34 32.36
C GLY A 748 11.78 1.22 33.01
N CYS A 749 12.37 0.32 32.22
CA CYS A 749 13.24 -0.75 32.72
C CYS A 749 14.64 -0.21 33.01
N VAL A 750 15.34 -0.85 33.99
CA VAL A 750 16.69 -0.47 34.44
C VAL A 750 17.79 -0.95 33.49
N GLY A 751 17.51 -1.88 32.59
CA GLY A 751 18.44 -2.41 31.60
C GLY A 751 17.92 -3.69 30.96
N GLY A 752 18.78 -4.35 30.16
CA GLY A 752 18.39 -5.61 29.56
C GLY A 752 19.52 -6.40 28.94
N VAL A 753 19.18 -7.66 28.69
CA VAL A 753 19.99 -8.68 28.03
C VAL A 753 19.39 -8.90 26.63
N ALA A 754 20.16 -8.75 25.59
CA ALA A 754 19.73 -8.90 24.21
C ALA A 754 20.40 -10.11 23.55
N GLU A 755 19.83 -10.54 22.42
CA GLU A 755 20.34 -11.62 21.57
C GLU A 755 20.74 -12.86 22.37
N TYR A 756 19.81 -13.34 23.24
CA TYR A 756 19.99 -14.53 24.11
C TYR A 756 21.19 -14.47 25.06
N GLY A 757 21.65 -13.31 25.46
CA GLY A 757 22.82 -13.16 26.35
C GLY A 757 24.08 -12.71 25.63
N SER A 758 24.02 -12.43 24.34
CA SER A 758 25.18 -12.00 23.54
C SER A 758 25.67 -10.59 23.92
N VAL A 759 24.76 -9.72 24.36
CA VAL A 759 25.06 -8.35 24.78
C VAL A 759 24.13 -7.93 25.90
N VAL A 760 24.66 -7.15 26.85
CA VAL A 760 23.93 -6.58 27.98
C VAL A 760 24.05 -5.07 27.99
N TRP A 761 23.03 -4.37 28.49
CA TRP A 761 22.96 -2.94 28.56
C TRP A 761 22.31 -2.46 29.86
N ASP A 762 23.05 -1.66 30.63
CA ASP A 762 22.59 -0.93 31.80
C ASP A 762 22.01 0.43 31.34
N ALA A 763 20.68 0.56 31.45
CA ALA A 763 19.97 1.76 31.01
C ALA A 763 20.17 2.95 31.97
N VAL A 764 20.53 2.70 33.23
CA VAL A 764 20.73 3.73 34.27
C VAL A 764 22.05 4.46 34.04
N ALA A 765 23.12 3.71 33.73
CA ALA A 765 24.45 4.26 33.50
C ALA A 765 24.77 4.41 31.99
N ASP A 766 23.87 4.01 31.08
CA ASP A 766 24.04 3.93 29.62
C ASP A 766 25.35 3.22 29.21
N ARG A 767 25.58 2.04 29.82
CA ARG A 767 26.76 1.21 29.53
C ARG A 767 26.34 -0.12 28.93
N SER A 768 27.11 -0.61 27.97
CA SER A 768 26.91 -1.94 27.39
C SER A 768 28.15 -2.79 27.46
N ARG A 769 27.95 -4.14 27.49
CA ARG A 769 29.03 -5.13 27.46
C ARG A 769 28.64 -6.26 26.52
N ILE A 770 29.54 -6.56 25.58
CA ILE A 770 29.40 -7.69 24.67
C ILE A 770 30.04 -8.92 25.32
N LEU A 771 29.33 -10.06 25.29
CA LEU A 771 29.77 -11.31 25.89
C LEU A 771 30.31 -12.33 24.88
N VAL A 772 30.04 -12.14 23.60
CA VAL A 772 30.52 -12.96 22.51
C VAL A 772 31.99 -12.69 22.26
N THR A 773 32.82 -13.74 22.28
CA THR A 773 34.27 -13.63 22.01
C THR A 773 34.54 -13.18 20.58
N PRO A 774 35.71 -12.56 20.29
CA PRO A 774 36.11 -12.18 18.92
C PRO A 774 36.10 -13.36 17.94
N GLU A 775 36.52 -14.55 18.40
CA GLU A 775 36.59 -15.78 17.62
C GLU A 775 35.17 -16.27 17.24
N SER A 776 34.27 -16.34 18.20
CA SER A 776 32.86 -16.72 17.97
C SER A 776 32.14 -15.73 17.06
N ARG A 777 32.47 -14.42 17.19
CA ARG A 777 31.95 -13.38 16.30
C ARG A 777 32.44 -13.57 14.86
N ALA A 778 33.72 -13.96 14.68
CA ALA A 778 34.26 -14.26 13.35
C ALA A 778 33.58 -15.50 12.73
N GLU A 779 33.27 -16.51 13.55
CA GLU A 779 32.49 -17.68 13.11
C GLU A 779 31.05 -17.31 12.70
N LEU A 780 30.36 -16.50 13.50
CA LEU A 780 29.01 -16.03 13.17
C LEU A 780 28.98 -15.25 11.86
N ARG A 781 29.96 -14.37 11.60
CA ARG A 781 30.06 -13.63 10.32
C ARG A 781 30.25 -14.58 9.14
N ARG A 782 31.19 -15.53 9.22
CA ARG A 782 31.41 -16.52 8.16
C ARG A 782 30.14 -17.32 7.85
N LEU A 783 29.38 -17.70 8.87
CA LEU A 783 28.12 -18.41 8.71
C LEU A 783 27.06 -17.51 8.06
N ALA A 784 26.93 -16.27 8.51
CA ALA A 784 25.99 -15.30 7.92
C ALA A 784 26.28 -15.11 6.43
N ASP A 785 27.54 -14.93 6.05
CA ASP A 785 27.95 -14.77 4.63
C ASP A 785 27.60 -16.03 3.81
N ARG A 786 27.78 -17.21 4.39
CA ARG A 786 27.39 -18.45 3.72
C ARG A 786 25.87 -18.58 3.56
N LEU A 787 25.11 -18.26 4.58
CA LEU A 787 23.64 -18.34 4.54
C LEU A 787 23.03 -17.34 3.55
N ARG A 788 23.61 -16.14 3.41
CA ARG A 788 23.18 -15.15 2.41
C ARG A 788 23.29 -15.65 0.96
N GLN A 789 24.19 -16.59 0.70
CA GLN A 789 24.38 -17.15 -0.64
C GLN A 789 23.34 -18.21 -1.00
N ILE A 790 22.53 -18.67 -0.03
CA ILE A 790 21.54 -19.73 -0.26
C ILE A 790 20.22 -19.08 -0.69
N PRO A 791 19.72 -19.41 -1.89
CA PRO A 791 18.45 -18.85 -2.37
C PRO A 791 17.30 -19.19 -1.43
N GLY A 792 16.44 -18.20 -1.15
CA GLY A 792 15.28 -18.33 -0.25
C GLY A 792 15.61 -18.29 1.25
N VAL A 793 16.88 -18.14 1.63
CA VAL A 793 17.31 -17.89 3.00
C VAL A 793 17.44 -16.39 3.23
N PHE A 794 16.87 -15.90 4.33
CA PHE A 794 16.88 -14.50 4.72
C PHE A 794 17.45 -14.34 6.12
N LEU A 795 18.12 -13.23 6.37
CA LEU A 795 18.70 -12.89 7.67
C LEU A 795 18.04 -11.64 8.25
N ASN A 796 17.93 -11.60 9.57
CA ASN A 796 17.65 -10.34 10.27
C ASN A 796 18.97 -9.58 10.46
N GLU A 797 19.23 -8.63 9.59
CA GLU A 797 20.46 -7.83 9.58
C GLU A 797 20.59 -6.87 10.78
N ARG A 798 19.57 -6.74 11.62
CA ARG A 798 19.63 -5.95 12.88
C ARG A 798 20.26 -6.72 14.03
N CYS A 799 20.49 -8.03 13.89
CA CYS A 799 21.24 -8.83 14.87
C CYS A 799 22.75 -8.64 14.63
N GLU A 800 23.47 -8.16 15.63
CA GLU A 800 24.91 -7.84 15.55
C GLU A 800 25.80 -8.92 16.16
N HIS A 801 25.24 -9.68 17.11
CA HIS A 801 26.01 -10.63 17.94
C HIS A 801 25.46 -12.06 17.87
N SER A 802 24.51 -12.29 16.99
CA SER A 802 23.91 -13.58 16.65
C SER A 802 23.55 -13.62 15.18
N VAL A 803 23.21 -14.80 14.64
CA VAL A 803 22.68 -14.95 13.29
C VAL A 803 21.25 -15.44 13.40
N ARG A 804 20.29 -14.64 12.99
CA ARG A 804 18.87 -14.99 12.95
C ARG A 804 18.42 -15.15 11.51
N ALA A 805 18.14 -16.40 11.11
CA ALA A 805 17.86 -16.81 9.73
C ALA A 805 16.50 -17.48 9.61
N TYR A 806 15.83 -17.29 8.47
CA TYR A 806 14.51 -17.83 8.18
C TYR A 806 14.23 -17.89 6.68
N ALA A 807 13.16 -18.59 6.32
CA ALA A 807 12.53 -18.52 5.00
C ALA A 807 11.13 -17.88 5.11
N TYR A 808 10.51 -17.54 3.97
CA TYR A 808 9.12 -17.05 3.94
C TYR A 808 8.21 -18.14 3.36
N GLU A 809 7.19 -18.55 4.11
CA GLU A 809 6.14 -19.46 3.68
C GLU A 809 4.76 -18.95 4.10
N GLY A 810 3.79 -18.97 3.18
CA GLY A 810 2.43 -18.55 3.49
C GLY A 810 2.29 -17.12 4.02
N GLY A 811 3.25 -16.23 3.70
CA GLY A 811 3.25 -14.83 4.14
C GLY A 811 3.76 -14.60 5.58
N ARG A 812 4.51 -15.55 6.12
CA ARG A 812 5.17 -15.46 7.42
C ARG A 812 6.57 -16.05 7.37
N THR A 813 7.40 -15.71 8.34
CA THR A 813 8.72 -16.34 8.51
C THR A 813 8.55 -17.75 9.09
N VAL A 814 9.42 -18.66 8.65
CA VAL A 814 9.52 -20.04 9.15
C VAL A 814 11.00 -20.39 9.39
N PRO A 815 11.31 -21.31 10.33
CA PRO A 815 12.67 -21.73 10.57
C PRO A 815 13.26 -22.46 9.37
N LEU A 816 14.57 -22.39 9.22
CA LEU A 816 15.28 -23.13 8.19
C LEU A 816 15.25 -24.63 8.44
N PRO A 817 15.24 -25.48 7.41
CA PRO A 817 15.40 -26.92 7.57
C PRO A 817 16.67 -27.26 8.35
N LYS A 818 16.57 -28.16 9.34
CA LYS A 818 17.72 -28.56 10.18
C LYS A 818 18.91 -29.06 9.37
N ALA A 819 18.66 -29.85 8.33
CA ALA A 819 19.70 -30.39 7.45
C ALA A 819 20.48 -29.27 6.74
N LEU A 820 19.81 -28.19 6.30
CA LEU A 820 20.45 -27.04 5.67
C LEU A 820 21.40 -26.34 6.64
N VAL A 821 20.94 -26.10 7.87
CA VAL A 821 21.75 -25.42 8.90
C VAL A 821 22.95 -26.27 9.32
N GLN A 822 22.74 -27.58 9.54
CA GLN A 822 23.81 -28.51 9.87
C GLN A 822 24.83 -28.63 8.73
N GLY A 823 24.36 -28.68 7.49
CA GLY A 823 25.22 -28.67 6.30
C GLY A 823 26.07 -27.39 6.20
N ALA A 824 25.50 -26.23 6.45
CA ALA A 824 26.22 -24.96 6.46
C ALA A 824 27.27 -24.91 7.59
N LEU A 825 26.95 -25.38 8.77
CA LEU A 825 27.90 -25.45 9.89
C LEU A 825 29.05 -26.43 9.62
N ALA A 826 28.74 -27.63 9.09
CA ALA A 826 29.75 -28.66 8.78
C ALA A 826 30.73 -28.20 7.68
N GLN A 827 30.22 -27.59 6.62
CA GLN A 827 31.05 -27.06 5.51
C GLN A 827 31.99 -25.93 5.94
N THR A 828 31.64 -25.20 6.98
CA THR A 828 32.42 -24.04 7.47
C THR A 828 33.32 -24.42 8.66
N GLY A 829 33.23 -25.64 9.22
CA GLY A 829 34.06 -26.10 10.34
C GLY A 829 33.87 -25.33 11.63
N LEU A 830 32.66 -24.79 11.88
CA LEU A 830 32.38 -23.91 13.02
C LEU A 830 32.01 -24.71 14.26
N ALA A 831 32.90 -24.74 15.25
CA ALA A 831 32.75 -25.54 16.47
C ALA A 831 32.18 -24.78 17.67
N ARG A 832 32.26 -23.44 17.65
CA ARG A 832 31.89 -22.59 18.78
C ARG A 832 30.43 -22.14 18.79
N LEU A 833 29.64 -22.59 17.80
CA LEU A 833 28.26 -22.15 17.62
C LEU A 833 27.25 -23.20 18.08
N THR A 834 26.08 -22.73 18.49
CA THR A 834 24.89 -23.53 18.82
C THR A 834 23.67 -23.00 18.08
N VAL A 835 22.67 -23.87 17.86
CA VAL A 835 21.48 -23.55 17.07
C VAL A 835 20.24 -23.67 17.95
N HIS A 836 19.42 -22.63 17.94
CA HIS A 836 18.07 -22.62 18.50
C HIS A 836 17.05 -22.42 17.38
N GLN A 837 16.00 -23.22 17.37
CA GLN A 837 14.90 -23.07 16.42
C GLN A 837 13.60 -22.75 17.15
N THR A 838 12.92 -21.71 16.70
CA THR A 838 11.56 -21.40 17.07
C THR A 838 10.61 -21.79 15.92
N PHE A 839 9.33 -21.54 16.08
CA PHE A 839 8.38 -21.72 14.97
C PHE A 839 8.44 -20.60 13.92
N LEU A 840 9.22 -19.55 14.14
CA LEU A 840 9.37 -18.39 13.25
C LEU A 840 10.73 -18.31 12.57
N ASP A 841 11.77 -18.83 13.20
CA ASP A 841 13.15 -18.63 12.79
C ASP A 841 14.13 -19.67 13.35
N THR A 842 15.34 -19.59 12.85
CA THR A 842 16.52 -20.29 13.33
C THR A 842 17.53 -19.26 13.80
N THR A 843 17.89 -19.31 15.09
CA THR A 843 18.91 -18.45 15.67
C THR A 843 20.17 -19.23 15.96
N ILE A 844 21.31 -18.73 15.51
CA ILE A 844 22.63 -19.32 15.75
C ILE A 844 23.40 -18.38 16.69
N LEU A 845 23.93 -18.95 17.77
CA LEU A 845 24.55 -18.26 18.88
C LEU A 845 25.96 -18.80 19.15
N ALA A 846 26.78 -18.02 19.81
CA ALA A 846 27.99 -18.50 20.43
C ALA A 846 27.67 -19.42 21.62
N ARG A 847 28.43 -20.52 21.80
CA ARG A 847 28.19 -21.49 22.91
C ARG A 847 28.47 -20.91 24.28
N GLU A 848 29.31 -19.89 24.38
CA GLU A 848 29.67 -19.24 25.63
C GLU A 848 28.55 -18.37 26.23
N VAL A 849 27.50 -18.02 25.45
CA VAL A 849 26.42 -17.15 25.91
C VAL A 849 25.10 -17.88 26.09
N ASP A 850 24.31 -17.45 27.05
CA ASP A 850 22.92 -17.82 27.30
C ASP A 850 22.24 -16.73 28.14
N LYS A 851 20.90 -16.80 28.27
CA LYS A 851 20.12 -15.82 29.02
C LYS A 851 20.52 -15.74 30.51
N GLY A 852 21.00 -16.86 31.14
CA GLY A 852 21.47 -16.86 32.52
C GLY A 852 22.79 -16.12 32.70
N LYS A 853 23.78 -16.44 31.87
CA LYS A 853 25.07 -15.73 31.86
C LYS A 853 24.89 -14.24 31.51
N GLY A 854 23.99 -13.94 30.59
CA GLY A 854 23.62 -12.55 30.26
C GLY A 854 23.07 -11.81 31.48
N LEU A 855 22.19 -12.46 32.28
CA LEU A 855 21.62 -11.85 33.49
C LEU A 855 22.70 -11.57 34.53
N LEU A 856 23.57 -12.53 34.78
CA LEU A 856 24.71 -12.34 35.71
C LEU A 856 25.63 -11.21 35.22
N ALA A 857 25.95 -11.18 33.94
CA ALA A 857 26.80 -10.12 33.40
C ALA A 857 26.14 -8.72 33.45
N LEU A 858 24.81 -8.64 33.34
CA LEU A 858 24.06 -7.38 33.51
C LEU A 858 24.14 -6.90 34.97
N LEU A 859 23.95 -7.80 35.95
CA LEU A 859 24.10 -7.48 37.36
C LEU A 859 25.51 -7.00 37.70
N GLN A 860 26.55 -7.67 37.19
CA GLN A 860 27.95 -7.27 37.33
C GLN A 860 28.22 -5.89 36.72
N LEU A 861 27.68 -5.65 35.53
CA LEU A 861 27.85 -4.35 34.82
C LEU A 861 27.22 -3.21 35.65
N ALA A 862 26.11 -3.51 36.34
CA ALA A 862 25.42 -2.55 37.20
C ALA A 862 26.02 -2.44 38.60
N GLY A 863 26.89 -3.38 39.03
CA GLY A 863 27.40 -3.46 40.40
C GLY A 863 26.29 -3.82 41.41
N CYS A 864 25.40 -4.73 41.02
CA CYS A 864 24.18 -5.05 41.78
C CYS A 864 23.97 -6.57 41.95
N GLU A 865 25.03 -7.32 42.15
CA GLU A 865 25.02 -8.79 42.26
C GLU A 865 24.20 -9.29 43.47
N ASP A 866 24.10 -8.49 44.54
CA ASP A 866 23.38 -8.86 45.76
C ASP A 866 21.87 -8.66 45.72
N LEU A 867 21.31 -8.17 44.63
CA LEU A 867 19.85 -7.96 44.49
C LEU A 867 19.09 -9.29 44.45
N GLU A 868 18.00 -9.39 45.23
CA GLU A 868 17.02 -10.49 45.04
C GLU A 868 16.53 -10.45 43.62
N THR A 869 16.85 -11.52 42.86
CA THR A 869 16.52 -11.60 41.43
C THR A 869 15.40 -12.59 41.22
N ILE A 870 14.37 -12.16 40.49
CA ILE A 870 13.21 -12.94 40.06
C ILE A 870 13.21 -13.03 38.53
N ALA A 871 13.12 -14.24 37.99
CA ALA A 871 13.07 -14.46 36.54
C ALA A 871 11.66 -14.83 36.07
N ILE A 872 11.23 -14.29 34.92
CA ILE A 872 9.96 -14.64 34.27
C ILE A 872 10.22 -14.96 32.80
N GLY A 873 9.86 -16.19 32.37
CA GLY A 873 10.08 -16.68 31.00
C GLY A 873 9.07 -17.73 30.62
N ASP A 874 8.97 -18.06 29.29
CA ASP A 874 8.00 -19.01 28.77
C ASP A 874 8.61 -20.08 27.84
N SER A 875 9.92 -20.03 27.63
CA SER A 875 10.60 -20.85 26.63
C SER A 875 11.81 -21.61 27.22
N GLU A 876 12.29 -22.63 26.50
CA GLU A 876 13.42 -23.44 26.95
C GLU A 876 14.70 -22.61 27.18
N PRO A 877 15.07 -21.60 26.36
CA PRO A 877 16.19 -20.71 26.63
C PRO A 877 16.09 -19.97 27.99
N ASP A 878 14.89 -19.73 28.50
CA ASP A 878 14.66 -19.05 29.78
C ASP A 878 15.05 -19.88 30.99
N LEU A 879 15.13 -21.20 30.86
CA LEU A 879 15.57 -22.08 31.90
C LEU A 879 16.99 -21.76 32.38
N ALA A 880 17.83 -21.15 31.52
CA ALA A 880 19.15 -20.71 31.92
C ALA A 880 19.08 -19.54 32.93
N MET A 881 18.15 -18.58 32.76
CA MET A 881 17.99 -17.51 33.74
C MET A 881 17.29 -18.00 35.02
N PHE A 882 16.43 -19.05 34.95
CA PHE A 882 15.81 -19.64 36.14
C PHE A 882 16.83 -20.31 37.07
N ARG A 883 17.96 -20.84 36.55
CA ARG A 883 19.03 -21.45 37.35
C ARG A 883 19.82 -20.45 38.16
N VAL A 884 19.87 -19.18 37.73
CA VAL A 884 20.68 -18.14 38.38
C VAL A 884 19.82 -17.18 39.20
N ALA A 885 18.51 -17.16 38.99
CA ALA A 885 17.60 -16.31 39.76
C ALA A 885 17.20 -16.98 41.09
N GLY A 886 16.99 -16.22 42.16
CA GLY A 886 16.51 -16.69 43.41
C GLY A 886 15.09 -17.26 43.41
N ARG A 887 14.24 -16.74 42.50
CA ARG A 887 12.86 -17.20 42.27
C ARG A 887 12.54 -17.14 40.79
N SER A 888 11.70 -18.05 40.30
CA SER A 888 11.30 -18.07 38.91
C SER A 888 9.79 -18.28 38.73
N PHE A 889 9.24 -17.68 37.68
CA PHE A 889 7.83 -17.72 37.32
C PHE A 889 7.68 -17.93 35.81
N ALA A 890 6.57 -18.57 35.41
CA ALA A 890 6.25 -18.78 34.02
C ALA A 890 4.74 -18.73 33.74
N PRO A 891 4.29 -18.25 32.57
CA PRO A 891 2.93 -18.45 32.10
C PRO A 891 2.63 -19.93 31.82
N SER A 892 1.34 -20.30 31.71
CA SER A 892 0.95 -21.73 31.59
C SER A 892 1.41 -22.41 30.30
N HIS A 893 1.79 -21.68 29.27
CA HIS A 893 2.22 -22.21 27.97
C HIS A 893 3.72 -22.45 27.86
N ILE A 894 4.48 -22.31 28.95
CA ILE A 894 5.93 -22.52 28.96
C ILE A 894 6.31 -23.86 28.29
N SER A 895 7.27 -23.78 27.36
CA SER A 895 7.97 -24.96 26.84
C SER A 895 8.98 -25.49 27.90
N GLY A 896 9.29 -26.81 27.92
CA GLY A 896 10.18 -27.36 28.91
C GLY A 896 9.61 -27.39 30.33
N ARG A 897 8.28 -27.45 30.49
CA ARG A 897 7.52 -27.41 31.77
C ARG A 897 8.06 -28.34 32.84
N GLY A 898 8.50 -29.55 32.45
CA GLY A 898 9.08 -30.52 33.40
C GLY A 898 10.36 -30.00 34.05
N VAL A 899 11.29 -29.46 33.25
CA VAL A 899 12.55 -28.90 33.74
C VAL A 899 12.30 -27.63 34.55
N ALA A 900 11.38 -26.76 34.11
CA ALA A 900 11.02 -25.57 34.86
C ALA A 900 10.53 -25.91 36.30
N ARG A 901 9.69 -26.95 36.45
CA ARG A 901 9.24 -27.44 37.76
C ARG A 901 10.38 -27.97 38.63
N LEU A 902 11.31 -28.72 38.03
CA LEU A 902 12.50 -29.21 38.74
C LEU A 902 13.39 -28.07 39.26
N LEU A 903 13.41 -26.95 38.57
CA LEU A 903 14.08 -25.73 38.96
C LEU A 903 13.27 -24.87 39.97
N GLY A 904 12.13 -25.37 40.48
CA GLY A 904 11.29 -24.64 41.43
C GLY A 904 10.47 -23.51 40.81
N CYS A 905 10.33 -23.46 39.48
CA CYS A 905 9.57 -22.42 38.82
C CYS A 905 8.08 -22.51 39.12
N HIS A 906 7.50 -21.39 39.53
CA HIS A 906 6.05 -21.26 39.69
C HIS A 906 5.36 -20.98 38.35
N ILE A 907 4.56 -21.95 37.86
CA ILE A 907 3.82 -21.87 36.62
C ILE A 907 2.41 -21.36 36.91
N ALA A 908 2.06 -20.22 36.30
CA ALA A 908 0.72 -19.62 36.37
C ALA A 908 -0.33 -20.48 35.66
N ASP A 909 -1.61 -20.26 35.97
CA ASP A 909 -2.77 -20.98 35.40
C ASP A 909 -3.23 -20.40 34.06
N ARG A 910 -2.68 -19.26 33.61
CA ARG A 910 -3.01 -18.56 32.39
C ARG A 910 -1.81 -18.46 31.47
N PRO A 911 -2.04 -18.47 30.12
CA PRO A 911 -0.98 -18.23 29.14
C PRO A 911 -0.71 -16.75 28.95
N TYR A 912 0.44 -16.43 28.40
CA TYR A 912 0.86 -15.09 27.93
C TYR A 912 0.71 -14.00 29.02
N GLN A 913 0.30 -12.81 28.66
CA GLN A 913 0.20 -11.65 29.56
C GLN A 913 -0.77 -11.82 30.73
N PRO A 914 -1.94 -12.49 30.58
CA PRO A 914 -2.72 -12.89 31.77
C PRO A 914 -1.94 -13.77 32.74
N GLY A 915 -1.05 -14.66 32.26
CA GLY A 915 -0.14 -15.45 33.08
C GLY A 915 0.93 -14.61 33.75
N LEU A 916 1.53 -13.68 33.02
CA LEU A 916 2.45 -12.68 33.56
C LEU A 916 1.80 -11.89 34.70
N LEU A 917 0.59 -11.38 34.51
CA LEU A 917 -0.13 -10.63 35.52
C LEU A 917 -0.39 -11.48 36.80
N ARG A 918 -0.70 -12.78 36.66
CA ARG A 918 -0.84 -13.72 37.78
C ARG A 918 0.49 -13.91 38.54
N ALA A 919 1.59 -14.08 37.79
CA ALA A 919 2.92 -14.18 38.36
C ALA A 919 3.30 -12.92 39.14
N VAL A 920 3.12 -11.74 38.52
CA VAL A 920 3.43 -10.45 39.17
C VAL A 920 2.59 -10.23 40.42
N ARG A 921 1.29 -10.50 40.40
CA ARG A 921 0.43 -10.39 41.59
C ARG A 921 0.93 -11.28 42.73
N ARG A 922 1.48 -12.47 42.43
CA ARG A 922 2.08 -13.35 43.47
C ARG A 922 3.45 -12.87 43.91
N ILE A 923 4.20 -12.18 43.06
CA ILE A 923 5.48 -11.55 43.44
C ILE A 923 5.24 -10.42 44.46
N VAL A 924 4.32 -9.52 44.16
CA VAL A 924 4.05 -8.32 44.97
C VAL A 924 3.19 -8.64 46.24
N HIS A 925 2.36 -9.71 46.19
CA HIS A 925 1.50 -10.14 47.27
C HIS A 925 1.50 -11.66 47.45
N ALA A 926 2.49 -12.21 48.16
CA ALA A 926 2.68 -13.65 48.31
C ALA A 926 1.46 -14.38 48.93
N ARG A 927 0.69 -13.73 49.78
CA ARG A 927 -0.51 -14.26 50.44
C ARG A 927 -1.83 -13.90 49.74
N GLY A 928 -1.76 -13.29 48.54
CA GLY A 928 -2.92 -12.73 47.86
C GLY A 928 -3.38 -11.40 48.48
N GLY A 929 -4.39 -10.79 47.87
CA GLY A 929 -4.93 -9.50 48.33
C GLY A 929 -4.51 -8.32 47.46
N ARG A 930 -4.90 -7.11 47.88
CA ARG A 930 -4.59 -5.83 47.22
C ARG A 930 -4.22 -4.79 48.29
N CYS A 931 -3.28 -3.93 47.97
CA CYS A 931 -2.96 -2.76 48.79
C CYS A 931 -3.32 -1.47 48.03
N ALA A 932 -3.07 -0.31 48.65
CA ALA A 932 -3.34 0.98 48.04
C ALA A 932 -2.59 1.20 46.71
N SER A 933 -1.38 0.61 46.59
CA SER A 933 -0.59 0.71 45.35
C SER A 933 -1.11 -0.16 44.18
N CYS A 934 -2.08 -1.03 44.41
CA CYS A 934 -2.71 -1.87 43.38
C CYS A 934 -3.85 -1.16 42.62
N GLN A 935 -4.02 0.15 42.74
CA GLN A 935 -5.05 0.87 42.01
C GLN A 935 -4.74 0.86 40.51
N PRO A 936 -5.72 0.50 39.65
CA PRO A 936 -5.52 0.52 38.21
C PRO A 936 -5.29 1.95 37.73
N CYS A 937 -4.32 2.13 36.87
CA CYS A 937 -4.09 3.42 36.18
C CYS A 937 -5.33 3.80 35.35
N PRO A 938 -5.91 4.99 35.51
CA PRO A 938 -7.09 5.40 34.73
C PRO A 938 -6.76 5.43 33.25
N ALA A 939 -7.74 5.09 32.40
CA ALA A 939 -7.58 5.18 30.94
C ALA A 939 -7.47 6.65 30.51
N PRO A 940 -6.43 7.06 29.76
CA PRO A 940 -6.35 8.42 29.25
C PRO A 940 -7.50 8.72 28.29
N ALA A 941 -7.95 9.97 28.29
CA ALA A 941 -8.88 10.45 27.27
C ALA A 941 -8.22 10.39 25.88
N GLY A 942 -8.94 9.88 24.86
CA GLY A 942 -8.45 9.80 23.48
C GLY A 942 -7.91 8.45 22.99
N GLU A 943 -7.42 7.57 23.89
CA GLU A 943 -6.90 6.24 23.50
C GLU A 943 -7.93 5.09 23.63
N GLY A 944 -9.22 5.38 23.69
CA GLY A 944 -10.27 4.41 23.99
C GLY A 944 -10.28 3.20 23.09
N LEU A 945 -10.15 3.39 21.78
CA LEU A 945 -10.15 2.29 20.80
C LEU A 945 -8.93 1.37 20.97
N TRP A 946 -7.73 1.94 21.10
CA TRP A 946 -6.52 1.14 21.30
C TRP A 946 -6.61 0.30 22.58
N TRP A 947 -7.07 0.93 23.66
CA TRP A 947 -7.24 0.23 24.93
C TRP A 947 -8.30 -0.87 24.88
N GLU A 948 -9.39 -0.67 24.13
CA GLU A 948 -10.39 -1.73 23.87
C GLU A 948 -9.77 -2.92 23.13
N LEU A 949 -8.91 -2.67 22.13
CA LEU A 949 -8.25 -3.71 21.35
C LEU A 949 -7.30 -4.56 22.19
N ILE A 950 -6.41 -3.94 22.97
CA ILE A 950 -5.45 -4.68 23.80
C ILE A 950 -6.14 -5.39 24.98
N LYS A 951 -7.28 -4.91 25.47
CA LYS A 951 -8.16 -5.66 26.40
C LYS A 951 -8.84 -6.85 25.71
N ALA A 952 -9.25 -6.71 24.48
CA ALA A 952 -9.87 -7.80 23.73
C ALA A 952 -8.89 -8.96 23.52
N ALA A 953 -7.60 -8.66 23.34
CA ALA A 953 -6.55 -9.64 23.14
C ALA A 953 -6.30 -10.56 24.36
N ASP A 954 -6.70 -10.16 25.57
CA ASP A 954 -6.62 -10.96 26.78
C ASP A 954 -7.79 -11.94 26.98
N ARG A 955 -8.84 -11.81 26.14
CA ARG A 955 -10.05 -12.62 26.29
C ARG A 955 -9.88 -14.00 25.65
N PRO A 956 -10.47 -15.04 26.26
CA PRO A 956 -10.55 -16.34 25.60
C PRO A 956 -11.30 -16.24 24.25
N PRO A 957 -10.91 -17.02 23.21
CA PRO A 957 -11.52 -16.97 21.88
C PRO A 957 -13.04 -17.12 21.88
N LEU A 958 -13.59 -18.04 22.68
CA LEU A 958 -15.03 -18.25 22.79
C LEU A 958 -15.75 -17.03 23.38
N ALA A 959 -15.21 -16.41 24.43
CA ALA A 959 -15.79 -15.21 25.03
C ALA A 959 -15.74 -14.02 24.05
N SER A 960 -14.71 -13.92 23.24
CA SER A 960 -14.58 -12.92 22.18
C SER A 960 -15.63 -13.12 21.08
N LEU A 961 -15.88 -14.37 20.68
CA LEU A 961 -16.92 -14.71 19.70
C LEU A 961 -18.32 -14.40 20.22
N LEU A 962 -18.65 -14.83 21.44
CA LEU A 962 -19.97 -14.56 22.04
C LEU A 962 -20.24 -13.07 22.17
N ARG A 963 -19.24 -12.27 22.58
CA ARG A 963 -19.38 -10.80 22.63
C ARG A 963 -19.51 -10.17 21.24
N ALA A 964 -18.83 -10.72 20.23
CA ALA A 964 -18.97 -10.22 18.87
C ALA A 964 -20.37 -10.51 18.30
N LEU A 965 -20.93 -11.68 18.59
CA LEU A 965 -22.31 -12.06 18.20
C LEU A 965 -23.36 -11.26 18.98
N ALA A 966 -23.11 -10.92 20.23
CA ALA A 966 -24.00 -10.09 21.04
C ALA A 966 -23.91 -8.58 20.75
N ASP A 967 -23.01 -8.14 19.87
CA ASP A 967 -22.84 -6.74 19.49
C ASP A 967 -23.70 -6.39 18.25
N PRO A 968 -24.85 -5.66 18.42
CA PRO A 968 -25.74 -5.33 17.31
C PRO A 968 -25.02 -4.50 16.22
N ARG A 969 -24.07 -3.65 16.62
CA ARG A 969 -23.32 -2.80 15.69
C ARG A 969 -22.36 -3.63 14.83
N ALA A 970 -21.72 -4.66 15.43
CA ALA A 970 -20.88 -5.57 14.69
C ALA A 970 -21.70 -6.39 13.69
N LEU A 971 -22.85 -6.91 14.09
CA LEU A 971 -23.76 -7.65 13.21
C LEU A 971 -24.29 -6.77 12.08
N GLN A 972 -24.76 -5.57 12.37
CA GLN A 972 -25.26 -4.64 11.36
C GLN A 972 -24.18 -4.26 10.35
N ALA A 973 -22.94 -4.00 10.81
CA ALA A 973 -21.80 -3.65 9.96
C ALA A 973 -21.29 -4.86 9.15
N PHE A 974 -21.53 -6.07 9.60
CA PHE A 974 -21.16 -7.30 8.89
C PHE A 974 -22.14 -7.64 7.74
N VAL A 975 -23.43 -7.33 7.91
CA VAL A 975 -24.46 -7.58 6.91
C VAL A 975 -24.50 -6.50 5.82
N ARG A 976 -24.16 -5.25 6.17
CA ARG A 976 -24.01 -4.15 5.20
C ARG A 976 -22.72 -4.26 4.41
#